data_9bfa03bdcae22805487b3908fa27c6af
#
_entry.id   9bfa03bdcae22805487b3908fa27c6af
#
_cell.length_a   1.000
_cell.length_b   1.000
_cell.length_c   1.000
_cell.angle_alpha   90.00
_cell.angle_beta   90.00
_cell.angle_gamma   90.00
#
_symmetry.space_group_name_H-M   'P 1'
#
loop_
_entity.id
_entity.type
_entity.pdbx_description
1 polymer ?
#
loop_
_entity_poly.entity_id
_entity_poly.type
_entity_poly.pdbx_seq_one_letter_code
_entity_poly.pdbx_strand_id
1 'polypeptide(L)'
;LTTAPKRSGAPGMAGLALLAVPLALTPRAVMAQDGTVQLPEVQVQGQRQTSTGPVQGYVATQSASATKTDTPLIETPQSVTVVTRDQMDDRAVRNVEEALAYVPGLATGFSGNDTRFDSFRLRGFDARSSQFLDGLRLLRQFGPTSMEQEGLERIEVIRGPNSVLYGQTPPGGMINMISKRPTERPFGEVNLQAGSYDRYQGSFDLGGPLTQDGQFLYRLTGLVRQSGTQVDHVDDDRYFIAPAITWRPSADTTLTLLGRFQYDQGGSPIGLPAVGTLLPNRNGTIKRNWFAGEPGFNNSDITTTSIGWNFEHRFDDVWSVRQNARYMHNRVAYETMYVSGLSADQRRLTRGSLLQRESSDTVNLDNSVEARFDTGALRHTVLAGYDFRQYWGHYQANFGQTGTVPSLDIFTRNYGAAVPDPRLGTGAKTDRNDDYGQHGIYLQDQVRLDRLLITGGLRQDWSTTSQTSRRNGVRTRSDDDALTGRIAVMYLFDVGLSPYASYTTSFDPVIGATAAQRGATPFKPTEGEQYELGVKYQPPGRNSFVTAAVFELTQTNVTTRDPVYTSSQIQTGEVRSRGVELEAVASLAEGLDLTASYTYLDAEITKSNTLITGTTRTTKGNRPGLVPAHTANLWMKYRFDRDSKLAGLGLGGGVRYIGNLYGEDANQYLSPSVTLFDASVSYDLGQYRLSVNASNLFDKEYVSSCTGTYYCYWGNGRTVIGNVSYRW
;
A
#
# COMPACT_ATOMS: atom_id res chain seq x y z
N LEU A 1 36.44 -14.97 -29.77
CA LEU A 1 37.03 -13.73 -30.28
C LEU A 1 35.96 -12.89 -30.94
N THR A 2 35.24 -12.08 -30.18
CA THR A 2 34.69 -10.79 -30.60
C THR A 2 34.28 -10.04 -29.32
N THR A 3 35.00 -9.02 -29.05
CA THR A 3 34.91 -8.08 -27.94
C THR A 3 33.62 -7.28 -28.07
N ALA A 4 32.79 -7.34 -27.00
CA ALA A 4 31.69 -6.38 -26.81
C ALA A 4 32.26 -5.04 -26.31
N PRO A 5 31.78 -3.89 -26.80
CA PRO A 5 32.31 -2.61 -26.40
C PRO A 5 31.79 -2.21 -25.00
N LYS A 6 32.70 -1.69 -24.22
CA LYS A 6 32.43 -0.94 -22.99
C LYS A 6 31.49 0.23 -23.32
N ARG A 7 30.32 0.31 -22.72
CA ARG A 7 29.54 1.53 -22.66
C ARG A 7 30.11 2.41 -21.53
N SER A 8 31.01 3.26 -21.88
CA SER A 8 31.29 4.51 -21.18
C SER A 8 30.60 5.61 -22.00
N GLY A 9 29.77 6.42 -21.37
CA GLY A 9 29.19 7.59 -21.98
C GLY A 9 27.81 7.87 -21.47
N ALA A 10 27.73 8.81 -20.53
CA ALA A 10 26.48 9.47 -20.22
C ALA A 10 25.92 10.09 -21.50
N PRO A 11 24.66 9.95 -21.84
CA PRO A 11 24.06 10.76 -22.89
C PRO A 11 23.94 12.18 -22.36
N GLY A 12 24.62 13.09 -23.02
CA GLY A 12 24.50 14.51 -22.79
C GLY A 12 23.03 14.95 -22.83
N MET A 13 22.71 15.84 -21.93
CA MET A 13 21.44 16.56 -21.92
C MET A 13 21.23 17.20 -23.30
N ALA A 14 20.34 16.58 -24.09
CA ALA A 14 19.71 17.29 -25.20
C ALA A 14 18.71 18.25 -24.56
N GLY A 15 19.04 19.53 -24.55
CA GLY A 15 18.19 20.59 -24.04
C GLY A 15 16.82 20.56 -24.74
N LEU A 16 15.76 20.27 -24.00
CA LEU A 16 14.42 20.62 -24.41
C LEU A 16 14.30 22.14 -24.31
N ALA A 17 14.46 22.80 -25.45
CA ALA A 17 14.11 24.20 -25.60
C ALA A 17 12.60 24.34 -25.41
N LEU A 18 12.17 24.85 -24.27
CA LEU A 18 10.81 25.34 -24.03
C LEU A 18 10.61 26.55 -24.96
N LEU A 19 9.87 26.36 -26.03
CA LEU A 19 9.30 27.44 -26.84
C LEU A 19 8.28 28.19 -25.97
N ALA A 20 8.72 29.26 -25.33
CA ALA A 20 7.85 30.25 -24.72
C ALA A 20 7.15 31.04 -25.83
N VAL A 21 5.87 30.76 -26.05
CA VAL A 21 5.02 31.63 -26.87
C VAL A 21 4.49 32.73 -25.95
N PRO A 22 4.81 34.00 -26.19
CA PRO A 22 4.22 35.10 -25.44
C PRO A 22 2.78 35.35 -25.91
N LEU A 23 1.80 34.96 -25.11
CA LEU A 23 0.42 35.43 -25.24
C LEU A 23 0.37 36.88 -24.74
N ALA A 24 0.34 37.84 -25.66
CA ALA A 24 0.06 39.22 -25.36
C ALA A 24 -1.42 39.39 -25.00
N LEU A 25 -1.73 39.46 -23.72
CA LEU A 25 -3.03 39.89 -23.21
C LEU A 25 -3.06 41.41 -23.12
N THR A 26 -3.77 42.07 -24.02
CA THR A 26 -4.14 43.48 -23.92
C THR A 26 -5.25 43.63 -22.87
N PRO A 27 -5.08 44.51 -21.86
CA PRO A 27 -6.14 44.79 -20.89
C PRO A 27 -7.24 45.63 -21.56
N ARG A 28 -8.46 45.10 -21.66
CA ARG A 28 -9.66 45.91 -21.95
C ARG A 28 -10.14 46.50 -20.62
N ALA A 29 -10.12 47.81 -20.52
CA ALA A 29 -10.76 48.52 -19.41
C ALA A 29 -12.27 48.35 -19.52
N VAL A 30 -12.87 47.71 -18.51
CA VAL A 30 -14.33 47.68 -18.32
C VAL A 30 -14.70 48.80 -17.36
N MET A 31 -15.53 49.73 -17.83
CA MET A 31 -16.09 50.79 -17.00
C MET A 31 -17.03 50.18 -15.96
N ALA A 32 -16.85 50.57 -14.71
CA ALA A 32 -17.71 50.20 -13.61
C ALA A 32 -19.08 50.87 -13.77
N GLN A 33 -20.16 50.09 -13.80
CA GLN A 33 -21.53 50.56 -13.57
C GLN A 33 -21.86 50.30 -12.10
N ASP A 34 -22.16 51.36 -11.36
CA ASP A 34 -22.71 51.29 -10.01
C ASP A 34 -24.15 50.74 -10.09
N GLY A 35 -24.26 49.48 -9.74
CA GLY A 35 -25.53 48.81 -9.47
C GLY A 35 -25.29 47.85 -8.31
N THR A 36 -25.93 48.07 -7.17
CA THR A 36 -26.01 47.11 -6.07
C THR A 36 -26.66 45.82 -6.54
N VAL A 37 -25.84 44.87 -6.97
CA VAL A 37 -26.28 43.51 -7.26
C VAL A 37 -26.44 42.80 -5.94
N GLN A 38 -27.68 42.57 -5.48
CA GLN A 38 -27.96 41.56 -4.48
C GLN A 38 -27.51 40.20 -5.04
N LEU A 39 -26.38 39.70 -4.55
CA LEU A 39 -25.96 38.33 -4.86
C LEU A 39 -26.99 37.38 -4.25
N PRO A 40 -27.52 36.40 -5.04
CA PRO A 40 -28.32 35.34 -4.45
C PRO A 40 -27.51 34.61 -3.40
N GLU A 41 -28.19 34.25 -2.32
CA GLU A 41 -27.64 33.43 -1.26
C GLU A 41 -26.94 32.17 -1.88
N VAL A 42 -25.63 32.10 -1.82
CA VAL A 42 -24.89 30.95 -2.32
C VAL A 42 -25.22 29.81 -1.36
N GLN A 43 -26.27 29.05 -1.69
CA GLN A 43 -26.42 27.72 -1.10
C GLN A 43 -25.22 26.89 -1.57
N VAL A 44 -24.23 26.71 -0.70
CA VAL A 44 -23.19 25.72 -0.88
C VAL A 44 -23.87 24.36 -0.75
N GLN A 45 -24.43 23.87 -1.86
CA GLN A 45 -24.74 22.45 -1.96
C GLN A 45 -23.38 21.71 -1.97
N GLY A 46 -22.96 21.25 -0.80
CA GLY A 46 -21.79 20.38 -0.68
C GLY A 46 -21.97 19.22 -1.66
N GLN A 47 -21.03 19.05 -2.58
CA GLN A 47 -21.04 17.91 -3.50
C GLN A 47 -21.13 16.63 -2.66
N ARG A 48 -22.18 15.83 -2.90
CA ARG A 48 -22.37 14.55 -2.20
C ARG A 48 -21.14 13.69 -2.46
N GLN A 49 -20.43 13.30 -1.39
CA GLN A 49 -19.29 12.40 -1.52
C GLN A 49 -19.74 11.10 -2.18
N THR A 50 -18.92 10.59 -3.09
CA THR A 50 -19.11 9.27 -3.71
C THR A 50 -18.07 8.29 -3.19
N SER A 51 -18.36 7.01 -3.34
CA SER A 51 -17.48 5.92 -2.86
C SER A 51 -16.08 5.92 -3.52
N THR A 52 -15.92 6.56 -4.68
CA THR A 52 -14.65 6.58 -5.43
C THR A 52 -14.18 7.99 -5.82
N GLY A 53 -14.98 9.02 -5.54
CA GLY A 53 -14.68 10.41 -5.89
C GLY A 53 -13.83 11.14 -4.86
N PRO A 54 -13.51 12.41 -5.12
CA PRO A 54 -12.74 13.26 -4.20
C PRO A 54 -13.47 13.43 -2.86
N VAL A 55 -12.68 13.47 -1.79
CA VAL A 55 -13.14 13.82 -0.44
C VAL A 55 -12.50 15.15 -0.06
N GLN A 56 -13.31 16.15 0.23
CA GLN A 56 -12.79 17.42 0.75
C GLN A 56 -12.48 17.30 2.25
N GLY A 57 -11.28 17.66 2.64
CA GLY A 57 -10.80 17.55 4.02
C GLY A 57 -10.43 16.10 4.40
N TYR A 58 -10.48 15.83 5.70
CA TYR A 58 -9.96 14.56 6.25
C TYR A 58 -11.02 13.49 6.43
N VAL A 59 -12.30 13.86 6.52
CA VAL A 59 -13.38 12.95 6.92
C VAL A 59 -14.12 12.42 5.70
N ALA A 60 -13.90 11.16 5.38
CA ALA A 60 -14.69 10.42 4.41
C ALA A 60 -15.95 9.85 5.05
N THR A 61 -17.07 9.87 4.34
CA THR A 61 -18.36 9.33 4.78
C THR A 61 -18.75 8.07 4.02
N GLN A 62 -18.05 7.74 2.93
CA GLN A 62 -18.36 6.61 2.07
C GLN A 62 -17.11 5.84 1.66
N SER A 63 -17.25 4.53 1.49
CA SER A 63 -16.28 3.62 0.91
C SER A 63 -17.02 2.47 0.24
N ALA A 64 -16.68 2.14 -1.00
CA ALA A 64 -17.21 0.96 -1.68
C ALA A 64 -16.42 -0.31 -1.34
N SER A 65 -15.19 -0.18 -0.82
CA SER A 65 -14.28 -1.32 -0.68
C SER A 65 -14.76 -2.37 0.32
N ALA A 66 -15.45 -1.98 1.41
CA ALA A 66 -15.87 -2.95 2.43
C ALA A 66 -17.14 -3.74 2.06
N THR A 67 -17.99 -3.20 1.19
CA THR A 67 -19.28 -3.79 0.83
C THR A 67 -19.47 -3.98 -0.66
N LYS A 68 -18.62 -3.39 -1.51
CA LYS A 68 -18.78 -3.25 -2.96
C LYS A 68 -20.10 -2.57 -3.37
N THR A 69 -20.75 -1.88 -2.42
CA THR A 69 -21.96 -1.07 -2.60
C THR A 69 -21.70 0.34 -2.07
N ASP A 70 -22.56 1.31 -2.39
CA ASP A 70 -22.43 2.69 -1.91
C ASP A 70 -22.97 2.86 -0.48
N THR A 71 -22.51 1.99 0.43
CA THR A 71 -22.92 2.00 1.84
C THR A 71 -22.11 3.04 2.62
N PRO A 72 -22.77 3.93 3.41
CA PRO A 72 -22.07 4.86 4.28
C PRO A 72 -21.15 4.15 5.28
N LEU A 73 -20.01 4.76 5.61
CA LEU A 73 -19.06 4.18 6.58
C LEU A 73 -19.69 3.94 7.94
N ILE A 74 -20.63 4.79 8.37
CA ILE A 74 -21.37 4.65 9.64
C ILE A 74 -22.30 3.43 9.64
N GLU A 75 -22.71 2.94 8.47
CA GLU A 75 -23.58 1.78 8.27
C GLU A 75 -22.79 0.50 7.88
N THR A 76 -21.47 0.58 7.83
CA THR A 76 -20.59 -0.53 7.45
C THR A 76 -20.11 -1.28 8.70
N PRO A 77 -20.55 -2.53 8.97
CA PRO A 77 -20.22 -3.25 10.20
C PRO A 77 -18.82 -3.92 10.12
N GLN A 78 -17.80 -3.13 9.86
CA GLN A 78 -16.39 -3.54 9.75
C GLN A 78 -15.48 -2.34 9.99
N SER A 79 -14.27 -2.57 10.48
CA SER A 79 -13.24 -1.54 10.64
C SER A 79 -12.68 -1.12 9.29
N VAL A 80 -12.93 0.14 8.89
CA VAL A 80 -12.48 0.73 7.63
C VAL A 80 -11.86 2.10 7.90
N THR A 81 -10.67 2.34 7.37
CA THR A 81 -10.00 3.64 7.33
C THR A 81 -9.92 4.15 5.91
N VAL A 82 -10.21 5.43 5.70
CA VAL A 82 -10.01 6.13 4.42
C VAL A 82 -8.99 7.25 4.63
N VAL A 83 -7.84 7.12 3.98
CA VAL A 83 -6.82 8.17 3.91
C VAL A 83 -7.11 9.02 2.68
N THR A 84 -7.51 10.27 2.88
CA THR A 84 -7.94 11.18 1.80
C THR A 84 -6.75 11.83 1.10
N ARG A 85 -6.98 12.41 -0.09
CA ARG A 85 -5.96 13.18 -0.82
C ARG A 85 -5.42 14.32 0.04
N ASP A 86 -6.30 15.07 0.73
CA ASP A 86 -5.90 16.18 1.59
C ASP A 86 -4.98 15.75 2.74
N GLN A 87 -5.21 14.56 3.33
CA GLN A 87 -4.32 13.99 4.34
C GLN A 87 -2.94 13.64 3.76
N MET A 88 -2.89 13.14 2.53
CA MET A 88 -1.63 12.81 1.85
C MET A 88 -0.85 14.07 1.46
N ASP A 89 -1.54 15.09 0.93
CA ASP A 89 -0.94 16.36 0.50
C ASP A 89 -0.41 17.18 1.67
N ASP A 90 -1.17 17.29 2.77
CA ASP A 90 -0.77 18.06 3.96
C ASP A 90 0.47 17.46 4.64
N ARG A 91 0.70 16.16 4.49
CA ARG A 91 1.87 15.45 5.01
C ARG A 91 3.00 15.30 3.97
N ALA A 92 2.77 15.68 2.70
CA ALA A 92 3.69 15.49 1.58
C ALA A 92 4.26 14.06 1.53
N VAL A 93 3.37 13.06 1.59
CA VAL A 93 3.75 11.65 1.59
C VAL A 93 4.46 11.27 0.31
N ARG A 94 5.51 10.45 0.38
CA ARG A 94 6.35 10.06 -0.75
C ARG A 94 5.91 8.74 -1.40
N ASN A 95 5.24 7.88 -0.64
CA ASN A 95 4.79 6.55 -1.05
C ASN A 95 3.56 6.12 -0.24
N VAL A 96 3.00 4.96 -0.54
CA VAL A 96 1.82 4.41 0.12
C VAL A 96 2.10 4.04 1.59
N GLU A 97 3.31 3.57 1.93
CA GLU A 97 3.67 3.28 3.32
C GLU A 97 3.57 4.53 4.23
N GLU A 98 4.08 5.67 3.75
CA GLU A 98 3.98 6.93 4.49
C GLU A 98 2.56 7.45 4.58
N ALA A 99 1.76 7.28 3.52
CA ALA A 99 0.34 7.63 3.54
C ALA A 99 -0.39 6.89 4.66
N LEU A 100 -0.04 5.64 4.90
CA LEU A 100 -0.68 4.74 5.86
C LEU A 100 -0.05 4.76 7.26
N ALA A 101 1.00 5.54 7.51
CA ALA A 101 1.74 5.55 8.78
C ALA A 101 0.91 5.98 10.01
N TYR A 102 -0.27 6.59 9.81
CA TYR A 102 -1.19 7.04 10.87
C TYR A 102 -2.42 6.14 11.03
N VAL A 103 -2.51 5.04 10.26
CA VAL A 103 -3.66 4.10 10.28
C VAL A 103 -3.52 3.12 11.43
N PRO A 104 -4.58 2.85 12.22
CA PRO A 104 -4.53 1.86 13.29
C PRO A 104 -4.42 0.43 12.74
N GLY A 105 -3.82 -0.47 13.53
CA GLY A 105 -3.67 -1.88 13.18
C GLY A 105 -2.67 -2.16 12.07
N LEU A 106 -2.04 -1.12 11.50
CA LEU A 106 -1.12 -1.22 10.39
C LEU A 106 0.30 -0.85 10.83
N ALA A 107 1.28 -1.65 10.43
CA ALA A 107 2.69 -1.38 10.65
C ALA A 107 3.46 -1.41 9.31
N THR A 108 4.36 -0.42 9.12
CA THR A 108 5.10 -0.14 7.88
C THR A 108 6.55 0.17 8.14
N GLY A 109 7.35 0.36 7.08
CA GLY A 109 8.71 0.91 7.17
C GLY A 109 9.75 -0.06 7.71
N PHE A 110 9.49 -1.36 7.69
CA PHE A 110 10.40 -2.37 8.24
C PHE A 110 11.72 -2.50 7.49
N SER A 111 11.73 -2.24 6.20
CA SER A 111 12.93 -2.29 5.35
C SER A 111 13.62 -0.93 5.19
N GLY A 112 13.33 0.03 6.07
CA GLY A 112 13.89 1.37 6.01
C GLY A 112 13.55 2.10 4.71
N ASN A 113 14.56 2.59 3.99
CA ASN A 113 14.40 3.31 2.72
C ASN A 113 14.33 2.38 1.49
N ASP A 114 13.63 1.27 1.57
CA ASP A 114 13.43 0.40 0.41
C ASP A 114 12.31 0.96 -0.48
N THR A 115 12.68 1.52 -1.63
CA THR A 115 11.75 2.17 -2.57
C THR A 115 11.11 1.20 -3.57
N ARG A 116 11.55 -0.07 -3.57
CA ARG A 116 11.08 -1.10 -4.51
C ARG A 116 9.72 -1.67 -4.15
N PHE A 117 9.35 -1.63 -2.86
CA PHE A 117 8.21 -2.33 -2.28
C PHE A 117 7.44 -1.45 -1.30
N ASP A 118 6.11 -1.56 -1.34
CA ASP A 118 5.25 -1.11 -0.25
C ASP A 118 4.92 -2.33 0.63
N SER A 119 5.48 -2.39 1.83
CA SER A 119 5.41 -3.56 2.71
C SER A 119 4.61 -3.26 3.97
N PHE A 120 3.57 -4.07 4.21
CA PHE A 120 2.61 -3.84 5.29
C PHE A 120 2.41 -5.08 6.14
N ARG A 121 2.19 -4.86 7.44
CA ARG A 121 1.53 -5.82 8.32
C ARG A 121 0.23 -5.23 8.86
N LEU A 122 -0.83 -5.99 8.81
CA LEU A 122 -2.16 -5.57 9.24
C LEU A 122 -2.69 -6.54 10.30
N ARG A 123 -3.01 -6.03 11.49
CA ARG A 123 -3.38 -6.82 12.67
C ARG A 123 -2.39 -7.95 13.01
N GLY A 124 -1.10 -7.73 12.73
CA GLY A 124 -0.02 -8.70 12.96
C GLY A 124 0.25 -9.68 11.81
N PHE A 125 -0.59 -9.72 10.77
CA PHE A 125 -0.43 -10.59 9.61
C PHE A 125 0.24 -9.87 8.44
N ASP A 126 0.91 -10.65 7.60
CA ASP A 126 1.54 -10.13 6.38
C ASP A 126 0.46 -9.69 5.37
N ALA A 127 0.47 -8.43 4.97
CA ALA A 127 -0.48 -7.85 4.03
C ALA A 127 0.19 -7.44 2.69
N ARG A 128 1.41 -7.89 2.41
CA ARG A 128 2.13 -7.57 1.16
C ARG A 128 1.41 -8.09 -0.08
N SER A 129 0.75 -9.24 0.02
CA SER A 129 -0.06 -9.82 -1.06
C SER A 129 -1.50 -9.28 -1.11
N SER A 130 -1.86 -8.37 -0.21
CA SER A 130 -3.20 -7.84 0.00
C SER A 130 -3.37 -6.42 -0.54
N GLN A 131 -2.63 -6.08 -1.59
CA GLN A 131 -2.70 -4.79 -2.26
C GLN A 131 -3.64 -4.86 -3.45
N PHE A 132 -4.54 -3.89 -3.52
CA PHE A 132 -5.52 -3.75 -4.59
C PHE A 132 -5.45 -2.33 -5.17
N LEU A 133 -5.76 -2.21 -6.45
CA LEU A 133 -5.99 -0.94 -7.13
C LEU A 133 -7.39 -0.99 -7.73
N ASP A 134 -8.23 -0.04 -7.39
CA ASP A 134 -9.64 0.03 -7.82
C ASP A 134 -10.42 -1.29 -7.58
N GLY A 135 -10.17 -1.96 -6.45
CA GLY A 135 -10.81 -3.23 -6.08
C GLY A 135 -10.25 -4.47 -6.76
N LEU A 136 -9.25 -4.35 -7.63
CA LEU A 136 -8.61 -5.44 -8.34
C LEU A 136 -7.21 -5.71 -7.79
N ARG A 137 -6.92 -6.99 -7.45
CA ARG A 137 -5.66 -7.39 -6.80
C ARG A 137 -4.45 -7.10 -7.68
N LEU A 138 -3.37 -6.63 -7.05
CA LEU A 138 -2.05 -6.48 -7.65
C LEU A 138 -1.21 -7.75 -7.41
N LEU A 139 -0.63 -8.31 -8.47
CA LEU A 139 0.19 -9.51 -8.39
C LEU A 139 1.53 -9.32 -9.08
N ARG A 140 2.61 -9.73 -8.39
CA ARG A 140 3.98 -9.77 -8.89
C ARG A 140 4.81 -10.76 -8.05
N GLN A 141 5.68 -11.54 -8.67
CA GLN A 141 6.52 -12.52 -7.98
C GLN A 141 7.77 -11.91 -7.32
N PHE A 142 8.29 -10.85 -7.91
CA PHE A 142 9.47 -10.14 -7.36
C PHE A 142 9.24 -9.58 -5.94
N GLY A 143 7.99 -9.29 -5.60
CA GLY A 143 7.58 -8.75 -4.30
C GLY A 143 6.37 -7.83 -4.42
N PRO A 144 5.89 -7.21 -3.32
CA PRO A 144 4.75 -6.30 -3.36
C PRO A 144 5.00 -5.13 -4.32
N THR A 145 3.93 -4.60 -4.91
CA THR A 145 4.02 -3.49 -5.87
C THR A 145 4.16 -2.18 -5.11
N SER A 146 5.07 -1.29 -5.56
CA SER A 146 5.11 0.11 -5.12
C SER A 146 4.33 0.96 -6.11
N MET A 147 3.23 1.56 -5.67
CA MET A 147 2.35 2.36 -6.51
C MET A 147 2.59 3.85 -6.30
N GLU A 148 2.64 4.63 -7.40
CA GLU A 148 2.79 6.08 -7.30
C GLU A 148 1.54 6.71 -6.70
N GLN A 149 1.70 7.39 -5.57
CA GLN A 149 0.61 7.98 -4.79
C GLN A 149 -0.01 9.23 -5.47
N GLU A 150 0.71 9.92 -6.35
CA GLU A 150 0.15 11.05 -7.12
C GLU A 150 -0.99 10.62 -8.05
N GLY A 151 -1.02 9.36 -8.47
CA GLY A 151 -2.11 8.79 -9.25
C GLY A 151 -3.32 8.34 -8.43
N LEU A 152 -3.30 8.52 -7.09
CA LEU A 152 -4.34 8.03 -6.19
C LEU A 152 -5.20 9.19 -5.66
N GLU A 153 -6.51 8.98 -5.63
CA GLU A 153 -7.47 9.88 -5.01
C GLU A 153 -7.54 9.67 -3.50
N ARG A 154 -7.49 8.41 -3.07
CA ARG A 154 -7.51 8.01 -1.66
C ARG A 154 -7.02 6.57 -1.50
N ILE A 155 -6.73 6.16 -0.27
CA ILE A 155 -6.36 4.80 0.07
C ILE A 155 -7.34 4.32 1.14
N GLU A 156 -7.91 3.14 0.92
CA GLU A 156 -8.84 2.51 1.85
C GLU A 156 -8.20 1.28 2.47
N VAL A 157 -8.20 1.21 3.79
CA VAL A 157 -7.69 0.06 4.55
C VAL A 157 -8.86 -0.65 5.21
N ILE A 158 -9.08 -1.89 4.81
CA ILE A 158 -10.13 -2.74 5.38
C ILE A 158 -9.44 -3.77 6.26
N ARG A 159 -9.77 -3.76 7.55
CA ARG A 159 -9.14 -4.60 8.57
C ARG A 159 -9.94 -5.87 8.79
N GLY A 160 -9.24 -6.99 8.96
CA GLY A 160 -9.82 -8.33 9.07
C GLY A 160 -10.12 -9.00 7.73
N PRO A 161 -10.58 -10.25 7.75
CA PRO A 161 -10.85 -11.06 6.56
C PRO A 161 -11.81 -10.40 5.58
N ASN A 162 -11.47 -10.43 4.27
CA ASN A 162 -12.26 -9.83 3.20
C ASN A 162 -12.48 -10.77 2.01
N SER A 163 -12.18 -12.07 2.18
CA SER A 163 -12.27 -13.04 1.09
C SER A 163 -13.67 -13.16 0.53
N VAL A 164 -14.71 -12.94 1.31
CA VAL A 164 -16.10 -13.00 0.86
C VAL A 164 -16.43 -12.09 -0.33
N LEU A 165 -15.69 -11.00 -0.53
CA LEU A 165 -15.89 -10.09 -1.67
C LEU A 165 -14.70 -10.05 -2.64
N TYR A 166 -13.48 -10.42 -2.17
CA TYR A 166 -12.25 -10.23 -2.93
C TYR A 166 -11.47 -11.52 -3.21
N GLY A 167 -11.99 -12.67 -2.74
CA GLY A 167 -11.33 -13.97 -2.88
C GLY A 167 -10.06 -14.10 -2.04
N GLN A 168 -9.01 -14.64 -2.61
CA GLN A 168 -7.74 -14.88 -1.91
C GLN A 168 -7.21 -13.61 -1.25
N THR A 169 -7.26 -13.55 0.08
CA THR A 169 -6.71 -12.45 0.90
C THR A 169 -6.20 -13.01 2.22
N PRO A 170 -5.03 -12.54 2.71
CA PRO A 170 -4.58 -12.86 4.06
C PRO A 170 -5.56 -12.31 5.11
N PRO A 171 -5.59 -12.94 6.30
CA PRO A 171 -6.62 -12.65 7.29
C PRO A 171 -6.54 -11.25 7.92
N GLY A 172 -5.38 -10.61 7.88
CA GLY A 172 -5.20 -9.26 8.48
C GLY A 172 -6.03 -8.18 7.83
N GLY A 173 -6.34 -8.31 6.54
CA GLY A 173 -7.12 -7.34 5.77
C GLY A 173 -6.52 -6.99 4.42
N MET A 174 -6.98 -5.88 3.84
CA MET A 174 -6.54 -5.41 2.53
C MET A 174 -6.33 -3.91 2.47
N ILE A 175 -5.50 -3.49 1.53
CA ILE A 175 -5.25 -2.09 1.19
C ILE A 175 -5.73 -1.87 -0.22
N ASN A 176 -6.77 -1.05 -0.41
CA ASN A 176 -7.31 -0.71 -1.71
C ASN A 176 -6.97 0.74 -2.06
N MET A 177 -6.22 0.92 -3.11
CA MET A 177 -5.84 2.21 -3.67
C MET A 177 -6.87 2.61 -4.72
N ILE A 178 -7.40 3.83 -4.63
CA ILE A 178 -8.40 4.34 -5.57
C ILE A 178 -7.73 5.33 -6.52
N SER A 179 -7.78 5.04 -7.81
CA SER A 179 -7.22 5.89 -8.86
C SER A 179 -7.95 7.23 -8.96
N LYS A 180 -7.23 8.30 -9.27
CA LYS A 180 -7.81 9.59 -9.66
C LYS A 180 -8.67 9.41 -10.90
N ARG A 181 -9.90 10.00 -10.90
CA ARG A 181 -10.88 9.92 -11.98
C ARG A 181 -11.22 11.29 -12.52
N PRO A 182 -11.69 11.39 -13.77
CA PRO A 182 -12.16 12.64 -14.36
C PRO A 182 -13.22 13.36 -13.51
N THR A 183 -13.16 14.67 -13.49
CA THR A 183 -14.06 15.55 -12.73
C THR A 183 -14.89 16.43 -13.66
N GLU A 184 -16.06 16.87 -13.20
CA GLU A 184 -16.97 17.73 -13.99
C GLU A 184 -16.46 19.17 -14.06
N ARG A 185 -15.70 19.61 -13.06
CA ARG A 185 -15.12 20.95 -13.02
C ARG A 185 -13.74 20.93 -13.64
N PRO A 186 -13.43 21.85 -14.56
CA PRO A 186 -12.09 21.99 -15.08
C PRO A 186 -11.14 22.44 -13.95
N PHE A 187 -9.97 21.87 -13.90
CA PHE A 187 -8.92 22.26 -13.00
C PHE A 187 -7.54 21.91 -13.59
N GLY A 188 -6.54 22.58 -13.11
CA GLY A 188 -5.15 22.24 -13.37
C GLY A 188 -4.30 22.50 -12.15
N GLU A 189 -3.34 21.60 -11.91
CA GLU A 189 -2.31 21.76 -10.90
C GLU A 189 -0.96 21.34 -11.45
N VAL A 190 0.06 22.16 -11.19
CA VAL A 190 1.47 21.81 -11.40
C VAL A 190 2.18 21.96 -10.07
N ASN A 191 2.95 20.96 -9.68
CA ASN A 191 3.67 20.93 -8.42
C ASN A 191 5.16 20.66 -8.67
N LEU A 192 6.01 21.48 -8.04
CA LEU A 192 7.47 21.33 -8.04
C LEU A 192 7.94 21.07 -6.61
N GLN A 193 8.77 20.05 -6.43
CA GLN A 193 9.34 19.67 -5.15
C GLN A 193 10.86 19.65 -5.20
N ALA A 194 11.46 20.10 -4.11
CA ALA A 194 12.87 19.90 -3.82
C ALA A 194 13.05 19.49 -2.35
N GLY A 195 14.00 18.62 -2.06
CA GLY A 195 14.14 18.13 -0.69
C GLY A 195 15.42 17.37 -0.38
N SER A 196 15.42 16.74 0.78
CA SER A 196 16.52 15.92 1.27
C SER A 196 16.89 14.83 0.27
N TYR A 197 18.17 14.44 0.24
CA TYR A 197 18.74 13.41 -0.62
C TYR A 197 18.68 13.75 -2.10
N ASP A 198 18.94 15.03 -2.44
CA ASP A 198 18.93 15.52 -3.82
C ASP A 198 17.64 15.21 -4.58
N ARG A 199 16.49 15.26 -3.83
CA ARG A 199 15.18 15.02 -4.40
C ARG A 199 14.70 16.22 -5.20
N TYR A 200 14.37 15.98 -6.45
CA TYR A 200 13.71 16.91 -7.37
C TYR A 200 12.55 16.18 -8.03
N GLN A 201 11.37 16.77 -7.99
CA GLN A 201 10.17 16.19 -8.59
C GLN A 201 9.32 17.29 -9.23
N GLY A 202 8.84 17.01 -10.43
CA GLY A 202 7.77 17.77 -11.07
C GLY A 202 6.56 16.87 -11.28
N SER A 203 5.37 17.34 -10.92
CA SER A 203 4.11 16.62 -11.18
C SER A 203 3.05 17.57 -11.71
N PHE A 204 2.07 17.01 -12.40
CA PHE A 204 0.89 17.74 -12.87
C PHE A 204 -0.36 16.88 -12.74
N ASP A 205 -1.51 17.55 -12.58
CA ASP A 205 -2.84 16.94 -12.54
C ASP A 205 -3.82 17.87 -13.24
N LEU A 206 -4.35 17.43 -14.36
CA LEU A 206 -5.21 18.22 -15.25
C LEU A 206 -6.52 17.47 -15.48
N GLY A 207 -7.65 18.15 -15.42
CA GLY A 207 -8.93 17.50 -15.64
C GLY A 207 -10.08 18.45 -15.96
N GLY A 208 -11.17 17.87 -16.45
CA GLY A 208 -12.38 18.59 -16.77
C GLY A 208 -13.18 17.98 -17.92
N PRO A 209 -14.21 18.67 -18.39
CA PRO A 209 -15.01 18.22 -19.52
C PRO A 209 -14.26 18.39 -20.85
N LEU A 210 -14.33 17.35 -21.72
CA LEU A 210 -13.86 17.40 -23.11
C LEU A 210 -14.95 17.94 -24.03
N THR A 211 -16.23 17.75 -23.68
CA THR A 211 -17.39 18.20 -24.46
C THR A 211 -18.22 19.18 -23.66
N GLN A 212 -18.91 20.10 -24.33
CA GLN A 212 -19.72 21.14 -23.69
C GLN A 212 -20.93 20.59 -22.91
N ASP A 213 -21.45 19.44 -23.31
CA ASP A 213 -22.52 18.72 -22.65
C ASP A 213 -22.06 17.89 -21.42
N GLY A 214 -20.75 17.84 -21.17
CA GLY A 214 -20.19 17.09 -20.06
C GLY A 214 -20.28 15.57 -20.22
N GLN A 215 -20.64 15.05 -21.42
CA GLN A 215 -20.67 13.61 -21.64
C GLN A 215 -19.29 12.96 -21.60
N PHE A 216 -18.26 13.66 -22.08
CA PHE A 216 -16.88 13.18 -22.00
C PHE A 216 -16.07 14.06 -21.06
N LEU A 217 -15.45 13.40 -20.08
CA LEU A 217 -14.55 14.02 -19.09
C LEU A 217 -13.16 13.38 -19.22
N TYR A 218 -12.13 14.14 -18.90
CA TYR A 218 -10.76 13.63 -18.87
C TYR A 218 -10.05 13.98 -17.56
N ARG A 219 -9.05 13.19 -17.22
CA ARG A 219 -8.02 13.52 -16.25
C ARG A 219 -6.66 13.00 -16.73
N LEU A 220 -5.63 13.75 -16.56
CA LEU A 220 -4.27 13.37 -16.88
C LEU A 220 -3.37 13.75 -15.72
N THR A 221 -2.82 12.74 -15.05
CA THR A 221 -1.86 12.92 -13.95
C THR A 221 -0.48 12.43 -14.39
N GLY A 222 0.57 13.14 -14.06
CA GLY A 222 1.93 12.73 -14.40
C GLY A 222 2.97 13.23 -13.42
N LEU A 223 4.11 12.53 -13.39
CA LEU A 223 5.22 12.84 -12.48
C LEU A 223 6.55 12.41 -13.10
N VAL A 224 7.57 13.23 -12.86
CA VAL A 224 8.97 12.89 -13.07
C VAL A 224 9.72 13.20 -11.78
N ARG A 225 10.47 12.23 -11.29
CA ARG A 225 11.27 12.33 -10.05
C ARG A 225 12.69 11.87 -10.32
N GLN A 226 13.64 12.62 -9.79
CA GLN A 226 15.01 12.21 -9.56
C GLN A 226 15.33 12.40 -8.08
N SER A 227 15.83 11.35 -7.41
CA SER A 227 16.09 11.40 -5.98
C SER A 227 17.11 10.32 -5.58
N GLY A 228 18.02 10.65 -4.70
CA GLY A 228 18.70 9.65 -3.89
C GLY A 228 17.83 9.21 -2.71
N THR A 229 18.41 8.39 -1.83
CA THR A 229 17.82 7.97 -0.56
C THR A 229 18.79 8.24 0.60
N GLN A 230 18.37 7.91 1.83
CA GLN A 230 19.26 7.96 3.00
C GLN A 230 20.51 7.07 2.84
N VAL A 231 20.40 5.97 2.08
CA VAL A 231 21.49 5.02 1.88
C VAL A 231 22.30 5.44 0.65
N ASP A 232 23.61 5.60 0.82
CA ASP A 232 24.52 5.98 -0.26
C ASP A 232 24.36 4.99 -1.45
N HIS A 233 24.40 5.47 -2.69
CA HIS A 233 24.29 4.67 -3.93
C HIS A 233 22.94 3.94 -4.12
N VAL A 234 21.88 4.44 -3.49
CA VAL A 234 20.51 3.92 -3.67
C VAL A 234 19.63 5.07 -4.16
N ASP A 235 19.22 4.98 -5.41
CA ASP A 235 18.38 5.98 -6.07
C ASP A 235 16.89 5.63 -5.94
N ASP A 236 16.02 6.64 -6.17
CA ASP A 236 14.56 6.58 -6.16
C ASP A 236 14.00 7.44 -7.30
N ASP A 237 14.38 7.11 -8.53
CA ASP A 237 13.93 7.81 -9.73
C ASP A 237 12.64 7.21 -10.26
N ARG A 238 11.73 8.06 -10.76
CA ARG A 238 10.42 7.60 -11.25
C ARG A 238 9.90 8.44 -12.39
N TYR A 239 9.31 7.77 -13.38
CA TYR A 239 8.47 8.36 -14.42
C TYR A 239 7.08 7.75 -14.30
N PHE A 240 6.06 8.60 -14.27
CA PHE A 240 4.68 8.16 -14.09
C PHE A 240 3.72 8.98 -14.95
N ILE A 241 2.75 8.32 -15.57
CA ILE A 241 1.63 8.96 -16.26
C ILE A 241 0.37 8.10 -16.14
N ALA A 242 -0.76 8.73 -15.86
CA ALA A 242 -2.05 8.09 -15.72
C ALA A 242 -3.15 8.90 -16.44
N PRO A 243 -3.47 8.57 -17.70
CA PRO A 243 -4.61 9.12 -18.40
C PRO A 243 -5.90 8.42 -17.96
N ALA A 244 -7.00 9.19 -17.83
CA ALA A 244 -8.32 8.67 -17.59
C ALA A 244 -9.36 9.42 -18.45
N ILE A 245 -10.35 8.69 -18.96
CA ILE A 245 -11.48 9.24 -19.73
C ILE A 245 -12.76 8.63 -19.18
N THR A 246 -13.73 9.48 -18.87
CA THR A 246 -15.08 9.05 -18.49
C THR A 246 -16.08 9.44 -19.58
N TRP A 247 -16.88 8.49 -20.02
CA TRP A 247 -18.02 8.67 -20.89
C TRP A 247 -19.32 8.47 -20.10
N ARG A 248 -20.20 9.48 -20.17
CA ARG A 248 -21.49 9.51 -19.50
C ARG A 248 -22.59 9.84 -20.51
N PRO A 249 -23.08 8.88 -21.29
CA PRO A 249 -24.12 9.12 -22.27
C PRO A 249 -25.46 9.48 -21.63
N SER A 250 -25.68 9.11 -20.38
CA SER A 250 -26.87 9.43 -19.58
C SER A 250 -26.53 9.55 -18.11
N ALA A 251 -27.46 9.94 -17.26
CA ALA A 251 -27.32 9.96 -15.80
C ALA A 251 -27.17 8.55 -15.21
N ASP A 252 -27.57 7.52 -15.92
CA ASP A 252 -27.61 6.14 -15.46
C ASP A 252 -26.44 5.29 -15.98
N THR A 253 -25.65 5.81 -16.92
CA THR A 253 -24.53 5.08 -17.52
C THR A 253 -23.23 5.83 -17.36
N THR A 254 -22.24 5.17 -16.80
CA THR A 254 -20.88 5.71 -16.69
C THR A 254 -19.86 4.63 -17.09
N LEU A 255 -18.96 4.99 -18.01
CA LEU A 255 -17.79 4.18 -18.36
C LEU A 255 -16.54 5.03 -18.16
N THR A 256 -15.65 4.60 -17.26
CA THR A 256 -14.35 5.25 -17.05
C THR A 256 -13.24 4.32 -17.52
N LEU A 257 -12.46 4.77 -18.49
CA LEU A 257 -11.23 4.11 -18.94
C LEU A 257 -10.07 4.67 -18.12
N LEU A 258 -9.19 3.78 -17.65
CA LEU A 258 -8.04 4.09 -16.79
C LEU A 258 -6.77 3.52 -17.41
N GLY A 259 -5.79 4.36 -17.71
CA GLY A 259 -4.46 4.01 -18.15
C GLY A 259 -3.42 4.30 -17.06
N ARG A 260 -2.34 3.53 -17.02
CA ARG A 260 -1.20 3.78 -16.14
C ARG A 260 0.09 3.28 -16.77
N PHE A 261 1.10 4.10 -16.72
CA PHE A 261 2.48 3.71 -16.98
C PHE A 261 3.35 4.23 -15.82
N GLN A 262 4.16 3.35 -15.26
CA GLN A 262 5.13 3.68 -14.20
C GLN A 262 6.43 2.97 -14.51
N TYR A 263 7.53 3.73 -14.49
CA TYR A 263 8.89 3.21 -14.57
C TYR A 263 9.67 3.70 -13.37
N ASP A 264 10.20 2.75 -12.60
CA ASP A 264 11.00 2.98 -11.41
C ASP A 264 12.43 2.54 -11.70
N GLN A 265 13.38 3.44 -11.45
CA GLN A 265 14.80 3.15 -11.48
C GLN A 265 15.37 3.42 -10.08
N GLY A 266 16.00 2.42 -9.49
CA GLY A 266 16.49 2.52 -8.12
C GLY A 266 17.46 1.43 -7.75
N GLY A 267 17.63 1.22 -6.46
CA GLY A 267 18.49 0.20 -5.91
C GLY A 267 17.94 -0.44 -4.63
N SER A 268 18.66 -1.41 -4.11
CA SER A 268 18.37 -2.05 -2.83
C SER A 268 19.17 -1.40 -1.71
N PRO A 269 18.58 -1.03 -0.57
CA PRO A 269 19.32 -0.53 0.59
C PRO A 269 20.19 -1.60 1.28
N ILE A 270 20.01 -2.86 0.95
CA ILE A 270 20.74 -4.04 1.45
C ILE A 270 20.77 -4.11 2.98
N GLY A 271 20.31 -5.24 3.54
CA GLY A 271 20.32 -5.47 4.98
C GLY A 271 21.74 -5.46 5.57
N LEU A 272 21.86 -4.92 6.75
CA LEU A 272 23.10 -4.78 7.51
C LEU A 272 23.21 -5.87 8.60
N PRO A 273 24.44 -6.17 9.11
CA PRO A 273 24.58 -7.05 10.27
C PRO A 273 23.88 -6.49 11.51
N ALA A 274 23.32 -7.37 12.33
CA ALA A 274 22.82 -7.01 13.66
C ALA A 274 23.92 -6.43 14.55
N VAL A 275 25.14 -7.01 14.44
CA VAL A 275 26.34 -6.48 15.11
C VAL A 275 26.82 -5.21 14.39
N GLY A 276 26.72 -4.10 15.08
CA GLY A 276 27.03 -2.76 14.55
C GLY A 276 25.79 -1.92 14.21
N THR A 277 24.60 -2.53 14.24
CA THR A 277 23.32 -1.81 14.13
C THR A 277 22.53 -1.94 15.44
N LEU A 278 21.85 -3.06 15.65
CA LEU A 278 21.07 -3.35 16.85
C LEU A 278 21.94 -3.77 18.03
N LEU A 279 22.99 -4.53 17.77
CA LEU A 279 23.93 -5.07 18.77
C LEU A 279 25.27 -4.34 18.68
N PRO A 280 26.00 -4.20 19.82
CA PRO A 280 27.31 -3.56 19.84
C PRO A 280 28.33 -4.24 18.89
N ASN A 281 29.15 -3.44 18.22
CA ASN A 281 30.32 -3.88 17.47
C ASN A 281 31.56 -3.25 18.11
N ARG A 282 32.62 -4.04 18.34
CA ARG A 282 33.87 -3.57 18.97
C ARG A 282 34.56 -2.43 18.22
N ASN A 283 34.28 -2.25 16.93
CA ASN A 283 34.90 -1.25 16.08
C ASN A 283 34.00 0.01 15.88
N GLY A 284 32.81 0.06 16.50
CA GLY A 284 31.86 1.17 16.41
C GLY A 284 30.55 0.84 15.68
N THR A 285 29.68 1.82 15.55
CA THR A 285 28.36 1.68 14.94
C THR A 285 28.43 1.83 13.41
N ILE A 286 27.70 1.01 12.68
CA ILE A 286 27.50 1.16 11.23
C ILE A 286 26.57 2.35 11.00
N LYS A 287 27.01 3.34 10.24
CA LYS A 287 26.22 4.55 9.97
C LYS A 287 24.96 4.22 9.16
N ARG A 288 23.89 4.96 9.36
CA ARG A 288 22.60 4.75 8.69
C ARG A 288 22.62 4.96 7.16
N ASN A 289 23.58 5.75 6.65
CA ASN A 289 23.79 5.95 5.22
C ASN A 289 24.73 4.93 4.58
N TRP A 290 25.17 3.92 5.34
CA TRP A 290 26.16 2.96 4.85
C TRP A 290 25.54 1.97 3.86
N PHE A 291 26.20 1.76 2.73
CA PHE A 291 25.80 0.85 1.68
C PHE A 291 26.64 -0.44 1.72
N ALA A 292 25.99 -1.60 1.80
CA ALA A 292 26.65 -2.91 1.91
C ALA A 292 27.01 -3.57 0.57
N GLY A 293 26.63 -2.96 -0.54
CA GLY A 293 26.77 -3.50 -1.89
C GLY A 293 27.99 -3.03 -2.65
N GLU A 294 27.89 -3.08 -3.97
CA GLU A 294 28.80 -2.47 -4.92
C GLU A 294 27.99 -1.49 -5.80
N PRO A 295 28.41 -0.21 -5.90
CA PRO A 295 27.66 0.80 -6.67
C PRO A 295 27.43 0.40 -8.13
N GLY A 296 28.36 -0.35 -8.75
CA GLY A 296 28.25 -0.85 -10.12
C GLY A 296 27.37 -2.11 -10.28
N PHE A 297 26.81 -2.64 -9.17
CA PHE A 297 25.97 -3.85 -9.17
C PHE A 297 24.81 -3.70 -8.15
N ASN A 298 24.06 -2.62 -8.28
CA ASN A 298 22.88 -2.37 -7.48
C ASN A 298 21.86 -1.60 -8.31
N ASN A 299 21.08 -2.31 -9.10
CA ASN A 299 20.08 -1.74 -10.01
C ASN A 299 18.73 -2.41 -9.84
N SER A 300 17.67 -1.64 -9.89
CA SER A 300 16.29 -2.09 -9.82
C SER A 300 15.48 -1.31 -10.83
N ASP A 301 15.30 -1.87 -12.04
CA ASP A 301 14.45 -1.34 -13.09
C ASP A 301 13.11 -2.05 -13.07
N ILE A 302 12.04 -1.32 -12.79
CA ILE A 302 10.69 -1.87 -12.71
C ILE A 302 9.78 -1.06 -13.62
N THR A 303 9.14 -1.74 -14.57
CA THR A 303 8.11 -1.13 -15.42
C THR A 303 6.77 -1.77 -15.11
N THR A 304 5.75 -0.95 -14.82
CA THR A 304 4.37 -1.38 -14.67
C THR A 304 3.49 -0.60 -15.63
N THR A 305 2.76 -1.32 -16.49
CA THR A 305 1.81 -0.73 -17.43
C THR A 305 0.45 -1.37 -17.24
N SER A 306 -0.61 -0.58 -17.20
CA SER A 306 -1.96 -1.14 -17.14
C SER A 306 -2.97 -0.32 -17.92
N ILE A 307 -4.00 -1.02 -18.37
CA ILE A 307 -5.23 -0.44 -18.92
C ILE A 307 -6.41 -1.17 -18.30
N GLY A 308 -7.45 -0.42 -17.98
CA GLY A 308 -8.65 -0.96 -17.37
C GLY A 308 -9.85 -0.05 -17.57
N TRP A 309 -10.98 -0.52 -17.08
CA TRP A 309 -12.22 0.28 -17.08
C TRP A 309 -13.08 -0.05 -15.86
N ASN A 310 -13.86 0.94 -15.49
CA ASN A 310 -15.01 0.81 -14.59
C ASN A 310 -16.26 1.19 -15.36
N PHE A 311 -17.19 0.27 -15.44
CA PHE A 311 -18.51 0.47 -16.06
C PHE A 311 -19.59 0.34 -15.01
N GLU A 312 -20.56 1.24 -15.04
CA GLU A 312 -21.76 1.21 -14.20
C GLU A 312 -22.97 1.60 -15.04
N HIS A 313 -24.04 0.83 -14.91
CA HIS A 313 -25.33 1.15 -15.51
C HIS A 313 -26.47 0.83 -14.54
N ARG A 314 -27.35 1.79 -14.34
CA ARG A 314 -28.58 1.66 -13.57
C ARG A 314 -29.74 1.51 -14.54
N PHE A 315 -30.39 0.34 -14.51
CA PHE A 315 -31.54 0.07 -15.35
C PHE A 315 -32.81 0.79 -14.87
N ASP A 316 -32.97 0.78 -13.53
CA ASP A 316 -34.10 1.40 -12.83
C ASP A 316 -33.72 1.64 -11.34
N ASP A 317 -34.71 1.91 -10.49
CA ASP A 317 -34.48 2.12 -9.04
C ASP A 317 -34.14 0.83 -8.28
N VAL A 318 -34.37 -0.34 -8.89
CA VAL A 318 -34.09 -1.66 -8.31
C VAL A 318 -32.74 -2.18 -8.78
N TRP A 319 -32.46 -2.19 -10.09
CA TRP A 319 -31.35 -2.92 -10.68
C TRP A 319 -30.23 -2.02 -11.18
N SER A 320 -29.01 -2.35 -10.77
CA SER A 320 -27.79 -1.80 -11.37
C SER A 320 -26.76 -2.89 -11.61
N VAL A 321 -25.88 -2.65 -12.59
CA VAL A 321 -24.74 -3.53 -12.89
C VAL A 321 -23.44 -2.73 -12.82
N ARG A 322 -22.40 -3.39 -12.33
CA ARG A 322 -21.03 -2.85 -12.32
C ARG A 322 -20.07 -3.88 -12.91
N GLN A 323 -19.14 -3.39 -13.71
CA GLN A 323 -18.01 -4.18 -14.20
C GLN A 323 -16.72 -3.42 -13.97
N ASN A 324 -15.74 -4.09 -13.40
CA ASN A 324 -14.41 -3.56 -13.20
C ASN A 324 -13.39 -4.52 -13.82
N ALA A 325 -12.54 -4.01 -14.71
CA ALA A 325 -11.58 -4.85 -15.41
C ALA A 325 -10.23 -4.15 -15.53
N ARG A 326 -9.14 -4.94 -15.49
CA ARG A 326 -7.77 -4.45 -15.71
C ARG A 326 -6.88 -5.54 -16.31
N TYR A 327 -6.14 -5.16 -17.34
CA TYR A 327 -4.92 -5.82 -17.78
C TYR A 327 -3.71 -5.06 -17.22
N MET A 328 -2.72 -5.79 -16.71
CA MET A 328 -1.48 -5.21 -16.18
C MET A 328 -0.29 -6.04 -16.64
N HIS A 329 0.73 -5.38 -17.16
CA HIS A 329 2.03 -5.95 -17.50
C HIS A 329 3.10 -5.41 -16.55
N ASN A 330 3.93 -6.31 -15.99
CA ASN A 330 5.08 -5.95 -15.17
C ASN A 330 6.36 -6.51 -15.79
N ARG A 331 7.40 -5.70 -15.76
CA ARG A 331 8.76 -6.11 -16.10
C ARG A 331 9.72 -5.66 -15.02
N VAL A 332 10.54 -6.59 -14.53
CA VAL A 332 11.54 -6.34 -13.49
C VAL A 332 12.89 -6.79 -13.96
N ALA A 333 13.91 -5.94 -13.83
CA ALA A 333 15.31 -6.29 -13.93
C ALA A 333 16.01 -5.80 -12.65
N TYR A 334 16.52 -6.74 -11.85
CA TYR A 334 17.07 -6.45 -10.54
C TYR A 334 18.43 -7.12 -10.36
N GLU A 335 19.41 -6.33 -9.95
CA GLU A 335 20.77 -6.76 -9.65
C GLU A 335 21.19 -6.16 -8.31
N THR A 336 21.67 -6.97 -7.38
CA THR A 336 22.12 -6.50 -6.07
C THR A 336 23.06 -7.47 -5.40
N MET A 337 23.60 -7.01 -4.28
CA MET A 337 24.36 -7.83 -3.34
C MET A 337 23.50 -8.18 -2.12
N TYR A 338 23.95 -9.18 -1.36
CA TYR A 338 23.43 -9.48 -0.03
C TYR A 338 24.58 -9.85 0.92
N VAL A 339 24.40 -9.55 2.21
CA VAL A 339 25.34 -9.90 3.26
C VAL A 339 25.07 -11.31 3.75
N SER A 340 26.10 -12.15 3.85
CA SER A 340 26.00 -13.54 4.27
C SER A 340 26.94 -13.89 5.44
N GLY A 341 27.84 -12.97 5.82
CA GLY A 341 28.78 -13.22 6.90
C GLY A 341 29.45 -11.94 7.42
N LEU A 342 29.97 -12.03 8.65
CA LEU A 342 30.79 -11.01 9.28
C LEU A 342 32.03 -11.69 9.85
N SER A 343 33.22 -11.15 9.56
CA SER A 343 34.50 -11.68 10.07
C SER A 343 34.57 -11.66 11.60
N ALA A 344 35.43 -12.49 12.16
CA ALA A 344 35.59 -12.60 13.61
C ALA A 344 36.07 -11.29 14.29
N ASP A 345 36.78 -10.42 13.56
CA ASP A 345 37.16 -9.08 14.01
C ASP A 345 36.01 -8.06 13.88
N GLN A 346 34.82 -8.48 13.37
CA GLN A 346 33.62 -7.67 13.18
C GLN A 346 33.79 -6.49 12.21
N ARG A 347 34.70 -6.60 11.24
CA ARG A 347 35.02 -5.53 10.28
C ARG A 347 34.60 -5.84 8.85
N ARG A 348 34.75 -7.09 8.41
CA ARG A 348 34.60 -7.44 7.00
C ARG A 348 33.35 -8.23 6.74
N LEU A 349 32.55 -7.78 5.76
CA LEU A 349 31.37 -8.47 5.30
C LEU A 349 31.72 -9.49 4.23
N THR A 350 31.26 -10.72 4.41
CA THR A 350 31.15 -11.69 3.32
C THR A 350 29.86 -11.38 2.57
N ARG A 351 29.94 -11.33 1.23
CA ARG A 351 28.82 -10.92 0.37
C ARG A 351 28.58 -11.95 -0.71
N GLY A 352 27.34 -12.05 -1.16
CA GLY A 352 26.93 -12.73 -2.37
C GLY A 352 26.24 -11.77 -3.33
N SER A 353 26.10 -12.18 -4.57
CA SER A 353 25.38 -11.41 -5.61
C SER A 353 24.08 -12.09 -5.97
N LEU A 354 23.09 -11.31 -6.43
CA LEU A 354 21.77 -11.74 -6.82
C LEU A 354 21.33 -11.01 -8.08
N LEU A 355 20.86 -11.76 -9.07
CA LEU A 355 20.19 -11.24 -10.26
C LEU A 355 18.79 -11.85 -10.32
N GLN A 356 17.77 -10.99 -10.43
CA GLN A 356 16.38 -11.40 -10.62
C GLN A 356 15.77 -10.73 -11.84
N ARG A 357 14.91 -11.45 -12.54
CA ARG A 357 14.12 -10.94 -13.65
C ARG A 357 12.73 -11.48 -13.58
N GLU A 358 11.76 -10.65 -13.91
CA GLU A 358 10.36 -11.04 -14.04
C GLU A 358 9.77 -10.37 -15.28
N SER A 359 8.91 -11.09 -15.97
CA SER A 359 7.95 -10.55 -16.94
C SER A 359 6.63 -11.22 -16.67
N SER A 360 5.61 -10.46 -16.36
CA SER A 360 4.31 -11.01 -15.97
C SER A 360 3.15 -10.20 -16.49
N ASP A 361 2.05 -10.90 -16.76
CA ASP A 361 0.79 -10.38 -17.24
C ASP A 361 -0.31 -10.79 -16.27
N THR A 362 -1.23 -9.87 -15.98
CA THR A 362 -2.38 -10.13 -15.10
C THR A 362 -3.64 -9.59 -15.76
N VAL A 363 -4.68 -10.40 -15.83
CA VAL A 363 -6.04 -10.00 -16.19
C VAL A 363 -6.92 -10.16 -14.97
N ASN A 364 -7.63 -9.11 -14.60
CA ASN A 364 -8.64 -9.13 -13.55
C ASN A 364 -9.98 -8.66 -14.13
N LEU A 365 -11.07 -9.30 -13.71
CA LEU A 365 -12.44 -8.94 -14.07
C LEU A 365 -13.32 -9.16 -12.84
N ASP A 366 -14.13 -8.17 -12.49
CA ASP A 366 -15.16 -8.27 -11.44
C ASP A 366 -16.47 -7.73 -12.00
N ASN A 367 -17.49 -8.57 -12.04
CA ASN A 367 -18.84 -8.23 -12.50
C ASN A 367 -19.79 -8.38 -11.33
N SER A 368 -20.66 -7.39 -11.14
CA SER A 368 -21.69 -7.47 -10.10
C SER A 368 -23.00 -6.89 -10.55
N VAL A 369 -24.06 -7.44 -9.98
CA VAL A 369 -25.43 -6.97 -10.09
C VAL A 369 -25.90 -6.61 -8.69
N GLU A 370 -26.42 -5.41 -8.52
CA GLU A 370 -27.03 -4.95 -7.28
C GLU A 370 -28.53 -4.80 -7.48
N ALA A 371 -29.31 -5.31 -6.51
CA ALA A 371 -30.75 -5.15 -6.46
C ALA A 371 -31.18 -4.51 -5.14
N ARG A 372 -32.00 -3.45 -5.22
CA ARG A 372 -32.57 -2.76 -4.05
C ARG A 372 -34.09 -2.90 -4.09
N PHE A 373 -34.67 -3.52 -3.04
CA PHE A 373 -36.11 -3.74 -2.96
C PHE A 373 -36.55 -3.92 -1.51
N ASP A 374 -37.85 -3.79 -1.28
CA ASP A 374 -38.47 -3.97 0.05
C ASP A 374 -39.30 -5.26 0.10
N THR A 375 -39.22 -6.00 1.21
CA THR A 375 -40.12 -7.11 1.53
C THR A 375 -40.83 -6.80 2.84
N GLY A 376 -41.97 -6.16 2.76
CA GLY A 376 -42.71 -5.66 3.93
C GLY A 376 -41.90 -4.53 4.61
N ALA A 377 -41.48 -4.77 5.86
CA ALA A 377 -40.71 -3.80 6.64
C ALA A 377 -39.19 -3.90 6.41
N LEU A 378 -38.75 -4.91 5.65
CA LEU A 378 -37.34 -5.15 5.40
C LEU A 378 -36.92 -4.49 4.07
N ARG A 379 -35.86 -3.68 4.13
CA ARG A 379 -35.20 -3.12 2.94
C ARG A 379 -33.96 -3.94 2.64
N HIS A 380 -33.85 -4.46 1.44
CA HIS A 380 -32.77 -5.28 0.96
C HIS A 380 -31.83 -4.51 0.01
N THR A 381 -30.53 -4.69 0.16
CA THR A 381 -29.50 -4.37 -0.84
C THR A 381 -28.73 -5.65 -1.14
N VAL A 382 -29.15 -6.36 -2.17
CA VAL A 382 -28.56 -7.63 -2.59
C VAL A 382 -27.48 -7.37 -3.63
N LEU A 383 -26.30 -7.90 -3.43
CA LEU A 383 -25.18 -7.86 -4.38
C LEU A 383 -24.80 -9.30 -4.75
N ALA A 384 -24.89 -9.62 -6.02
CA ALA A 384 -24.39 -10.88 -6.58
C ALA A 384 -23.29 -10.58 -7.58
N GLY A 385 -22.22 -11.38 -7.57
CA GLY A 385 -21.13 -11.12 -8.52
C GLY A 385 -20.29 -12.34 -8.85
N TYR A 386 -19.51 -12.15 -9.91
CA TYR A 386 -18.53 -13.10 -10.39
C TYR A 386 -17.23 -12.37 -10.67
N ASP A 387 -16.13 -12.84 -10.09
CA ASP A 387 -14.80 -12.36 -10.43
C ASP A 387 -13.92 -13.43 -11.04
N PHE A 388 -13.00 -12.96 -11.85
CA PHE A 388 -12.01 -13.75 -12.54
C PHE A 388 -10.66 -13.07 -12.45
N ARG A 389 -9.62 -13.85 -12.17
CA ARG A 389 -8.24 -13.39 -12.19
C ARG A 389 -7.34 -14.44 -12.82
N GLN A 390 -6.47 -13.98 -13.72
CA GLN A 390 -5.46 -14.82 -14.34
C GLN A 390 -4.12 -14.08 -14.34
N TYR A 391 -3.08 -14.76 -13.87
CA TYR A 391 -1.70 -14.28 -13.86
C TYR A 391 -0.83 -15.27 -14.64
N TRP A 392 0.01 -14.76 -15.51
CA TRP A 392 1.07 -15.50 -16.18
C TRP A 392 2.39 -14.79 -15.93
N GLY A 393 3.43 -15.53 -15.52
CA GLY A 393 4.72 -14.94 -15.25
C GLY A 393 5.89 -15.83 -15.62
N HIS A 394 6.97 -15.22 -16.06
CA HIS A 394 8.27 -15.82 -16.15
C HIS A 394 9.17 -15.18 -15.10
N TYR A 395 9.67 -15.98 -14.16
CA TYR A 395 10.49 -15.54 -13.06
C TYR A 395 11.85 -16.24 -13.06
N GLN A 396 12.93 -15.44 -12.96
CA GLN A 396 14.31 -15.91 -12.83
C GLN A 396 14.95 -15.30 -11.60
N ALA A 397 15.67 -16.13 -10.82
CA ALA A 397 16.55 -15.70 -9.75
C ALA A 397 17.84 -16.48 -9.76
N ASN A 398 18.97 -15.79 -9.84
CA ASN A 398 20.30 -16.37 -9.89
C ASN A 398 21.12 -15.82 -8.73
N PHE A 399 21.44 -16.68 -7.78
CA PHE A 399 22.33 -16.35 -6.69
C PHE A 399 23.78 -16.68 -7.11
N GLY A 400 24.68 -15.70 -6.97
CA GLY A 400 26.11 -15.94 -7.08
C GLY A 400 26.61 -16.78 -5.90
N GLN A 401 27.70 -17.49 -6.10
CA GLN A 401 28.32 -18.23 -5.01
C GLN A 401 28.81 -17.26 -3.93
N THR A 402 28.44 -17.51 -2.69
CA THR A 402 28.87 -16.72 -1.53
C THR A 402 30.40 -16.71 -1.42
N GLY A 403 30.98 -15.54 -1.15
CA GLY A 403 32.43 -15.37 -1.00
C GLY A 403 33.20 -15.22 -2.30
N THR A 404 32.55 -15.29 -3.48
CA THR A 404 33.23 -15.03 -4.77
C THR A 404 33.42 -13.53 -5.02
N VAL A 405 32.65 -12.69 -4.33
CA VAL A 405 32.84 -11.24 -4.33
C VAL A 405 33.80 -10.88 -3.21
N PRO A 406 34.78 -9.97 -3.43
CA PRO A 406 35.67 -9.51 -2.37
C PRO A 406 34.92 -8.99 -1.14
N SER A 407 35.44 -9.31 0.05
CA SER A 407 34.87 -8.81 1.30
C SER A 407 34.94 -7.29 1.37
N LEU A 408 33.91 -6.66 1.99
CA LEU A 408 33.86 -5.22 2.19
C LEU A 408 34.13 -4.87 3.65
N ASP A 409 35.12 -3.99 3.91
CA ASP A 409 35.35 -3.46 5.25
C ASP A 409 34.32 -2.37 5.56
N ILE A 410 33.60 -2.54 6.66
CA ILE A 410 32.49 -1.68 7.09
C ILE A 410 32.93 -0.23 7.35
N PHE A 411 34.20 -0.02 7.74
CA PHE A 411 34.67 1.29 8.18
C PHE A 411 35.48 2.04 7.11
N THR A 412 36.03 1.35 6.09
CA THR A 412 36.86 1.98 5.03
C THR A 412 36.13 2.21 3.71
N ARG A 413 35.00 1.55 3.48
CA ARG A 413 34.13 1.72 2.29
C ARG A 413 34.87 1.61 0.94
N ASN A 414 35.74 0.64 0.79
CA ASN A 414 36.47 0.43 -0.46
C ASN A 414 35.60 -0.32 -1.48
N TYR A 415 34.87 0.43 -2.26
CA TYR A 415 34.05 -0.07 -3.37
C TYR A 415 34.88 -0.27 -4.64
N GLY A 416 34.24 -0.81 -5.70
CA GLY A 416 34.83 -1.03 -7.02
C GLY A 416 35.28 -2.45 -7.27
N ALA A 417 34.85 -3.40 -6.42
CA ALA A 417 35.12 -4.82 -6.63
C ALA A 417 34.35 -5.35 -7.86
N ALA A 418 35.02 -6.15 -8.69
CA ALA A 418 34.35 -6.85 -9.79
C ALA A 418 33.37 -7.88 -9.21
N VAL A 419 32.11 -7.82 -9.61
CA VAL A 419 31.07 -8.77 -9.23
C VAL A 419 30.94 -9.83 -10.33
N PRO A 420 31.25 -11.11 -10.03
CA PRO A 420 31.05 -12.20 -10.99
C PRO A 420 29.58 -12.33 -11.36
N ASP A 421 29.29 -12.62 -12.64
CA ASP A 421 27.92 -12.84 -13.11
C ASP A 421 27.24 -13.98 -12.34
N PRO A 422 26.15 -13.74 -11.61
CA PRO A 422 25.48 -14.77 -10.83
C PRO A 422 24.96 -15.95 -11.68
N ARG A 423 24.73 -15.74 -12.98
CA ARG A 423 24.26 -16.75 -13.91
C ARG A 423 25.31 -17.85 -14.16
N LEU A 424 26.58 -17.50 -14.06
CA LEU A 424 27.71 -18.42 -14.33
C LEU A 424 28.14 -19.22 -13.08
N GLY A 425 27.81 -18.75 -11.89
CA GLY A 425 28.19 -19.36 -10.62
C GLY A 425 27.43 -20.67 -10.30
N THR A 426 27.85 -21.34 -9.22
CA THR A 426 27.22 -22.59 -8.69
C THR A 426 26.12 -22.33 -7.66
N GLY A 427 25.82 -21.05 -7.39
CA GLY A 427 24.74 -20.66 -6.46
C GLY A 427 23.36 -21.11 -6.92
N ALA A 428 22.39 -20.98 -6.02
CA ALA A 428 21.01 -21.38 -6.29
C ALA A 428 20.43 -20.62 -7.48
N LYS A 429 19.73 -21.33 -8.35
CA LYS A 429 19.11 -20.78 -9.57
C LYS A 429 17.66 -21.20 -9.67
N THR A 430 16.80 -20.24 -9.88
CA THR A 430 15.39 -20.43 -10.22
C THR A 430 15.16 -19.89 -11.62
N ASP A 431 14.48 -20.67 -12.45
CA ASP A 431 13.99 -20.28 -13.77
C ASP A 431 12.68 -21.03 -13.98
N ARG A 432 11.54 -20.33 -13.90
CA ARG A 432 10.23 -20.96 -13.91
C ARG A 432 9.17 -20.10 -14.59
N ASN A 433 8.15 -20.76 -15.09
CA ASN A 433 6.89 -20.14 -15.47
C ASN A 433 5.87 -20.35 -14.33
N ASP A 434 5.17 -19.29 -13.98
CA ASP A 434 4.10 -19.26 -12.99
C ASP A 434 2.78 -18.98 -13.70
N ASP A 435 1.72 -19.71 -13.33
CA ASP A 435 0.37 -19.59 -13.86
C ASP A 435 -0.62 -19.72 -12.71
N TYR A 436 -1.35 -18.63 -12.40
CA TYR A 436 -2.31 -18.56 -11.28
C TYR A 436 -3.65 -18.09 -11.79
N GLY A 437 -4.67 -18.94 -11.64
CA GLY A 437 -6.05 -18.65 -11.97
C GLY A 437 -6.95 -18.63 -10.74
N GLN A 438 -7.96 -17.78 -10.74
CA GLN A 438 -9.03 -17.76 -9.75
C GLN A 438 -10.34 -17.42 -10.41
N HIS A 439 -11.39 -18.13 -10.01
CA HIS A 439 -12.79 -17.84 -10.30
C HIS A 439 -13.54 -17.75 -8.97
N GLY A 440 -14.41 -16.79 -8.81
CA GLY A 440 -15.20 -16.62 -7.59
C GLY A 440 -16.63 -16.18 -7.90
N ILE A 441 -17.58 -16.78 -7.21
CA ILE A 441 -19.00 -16.35 -7.22
C ILE A 441 -19.34 -15.92 -5.81
N TYR A 442 -19.93 -14.73 -5.67
CA TYR A 442 -20.30 -14.18 -4.37
C TYR A 442 -21.72 -13.64 -4.34
N LEU A 443 -22.33 -13.73 -3.17
CA LEU A 443 -23.66 -13.18 -2.86
C LEU A 443 -23.61 -12.51 -1.50
N GLN A 444 -24.15 -11.32 -1.40
CA GLN A 444 -24.30 -10.57 -0.17
C GLN A 444 -25.69 -9.95 -0.10
N ASP A 445 -26.33 -9.96 1.08
CA ASP A 445 -27.50 -9.14 1.35
C ASP A 445 -27.28 -8.25 2.58
N GLN A 446 -27.60 -6.98 2.45
CA GLN A 446 -27.66 -6.00 3.53
C GLN A 446 -29.15 -5.72 3.79
N VAL A 447 -29.65 -6.31 4.89
CA VAL A 447 -31.06 -6.21 5.31
C VAL A 447 -31.19 -5.12 6.35
N ARG A 448 -32.03 -4.13 6.09
CA ARG A 448 -32.35 -3.06 7.05
C ARG A 448 -33.77 -3.18 7.54
N LEU A 449 -33.93 -3.25 8.86
CA LEU A 449 -35.20 -3.16 9.58
C LEU A 449 -35.15 -1.95 10.51
N ASP A 450 -35.73 -0.84 10.07
CA ASP A 450 -35.66 0.44 10.77
C ASP A 450 -34.19 0.84 11.07
N ARG A 451 -33.73 0.69 12.31
CA ARG A 451 -32.37 0.99 12.79
C ARG A 451 -31.47 -0.23 12.87
N LEU A 452 -31.99 -1.42 12.68
CA LEU A 452 -31.22 -2.65 12.69
C LEU A 452 -30.73 -2.94 11.27
N LEU A 453 -29.42 -3.15 11.12
CA LEU A 453 -28.78 -3.57 9.89
C LEU A 453 -28.16 -4.95 10.10
N ILE A 454 -28.49 -5.90 9.22
CA ILE A 454 -27.89 -7.24 9.18
C ILE A 454 -27.24 -7.42 7.83
N THR A 455 -25.96 -7.80 7.80
CA THR A 455 -25.24 -8.10 6.57
C THR A 455 -24.84 -9.58 6.58
N GLY A 456 -25.27 -10.32 5.57
CA GLY A 456 -24.85 -11.69 5.33
C GLY A 456 -24.19 -11.82 3.97
N GLY A 457 -23.14 -12.64 3.85
CA GLY A 457 -22.48 -12.87 2.57
C GLY A 457 -21.79 -14.23 2.52
N LEU A 458 -21.81 -14.84 1.36
CA LEU A 458 -21.13 -16.10 1.04
C LEU A 458 -20.39 -15.97 -0.29
N ARG A 459 -19.27 -16.69 -0.39
CA ARG A 459 -18.50 -16.77 -1.61
C ARG A 459 -17.89 -18.16 -1.76
N GLN A 460 -17.96 -18.71 -2.97
CA GLN A 460 -17.25 -19.91 -3.40
C GLN A 460 -16.16 -19.51 -4.38
N ASP A 461 -14.92 -19.92 -4.10
CA ASP A 461 -13.76 -19.75 -4.95
C ASP A 461 -13.25 -21.08 -5.47
N TRP A 462 -12.72 -21.04 -6.68
CA TRP A 462 -11.89 -22.09 -7.28
C TRP A 462 -10.59 -21.45 -7.75
N SER A 463 -9.46 -21.99 -7.31
CA SER A 463 -8.15 -21.47 -7.68
C SER A 463 -7.22 -22.58 -8.17
N THR A 464 -6.45 -22.26 -9.18
CA THR A 464 -5.37 -23.09 -9.69
C THR A 464 -4.06 -22.34 -9.57
N THR A 465 -3.06 -22.97 -8.99
CA THR A 465 -1.71 -22.45 -8.91
C THR A 465 -0.76 -23.46 -9.56
N SER A 466 0.02 -23.02 -10.54
CA SER A 466 0.97 -23.89 -11.25
C SER A 466 2.31 -23.18 -11.40
N GLN A 467 3.37 -23.88 -11.05
CA GLN A 467 4.76 -23.47 -11.28
C GLN A 467 5.49 -24.53 -12.06
N THR A 468 6.05 -24.16 -13.21
CA THR A 468 6.80 -25.09 -14.08
C THR A 468 8.26 -24.62 -14.16
N SER A 469 9.17 -25.41 -13.60
CA SER A 469 10.61 -25.18 -13.72
C SER A 469 11.07 -25.32 -15.17
N ARG A 470 11.68 -24.30 -15.73
CA ARG A 470 12.26 -24.32 -17.08
C ARG A 470 13.61 -25.05 -17.13
N ARG A 471 14.20 -25.34 -15.98
CA ARG A 471 15.49 -26.01 -15.87
C ARG A 471 15.39 -27.52 -15.98
N ASN A 472 14.31 -28.13 -15.51
CA ASN A 472 14.13 -29.57 -15.46
C ASN A 472 12.71 -30.04 -15.83
N GLY A 473 11.82 -29.12 -16.22
CA GLY A 473 10.45 -29.42 -16.61
C GLY A 473 9.52 -29.83 -15.47
N VAL A 474 9.99 -29.83 -14.22
CA VAL A 474 9.15 -30.21 -13.06
C VAL A 474 8.05 -29.19 -12.90
N ARG A 475 6.81 -29.67 -12.84
CA ARG A 475 5.60 -28.88 -12.59
C ARG A 475 5.06 -29.20 -11.20
N THR A 476 4.86 -28.14 -10.40
CA THR A 476 4.10 -28.18 -9.15
C THR A 476 2.77 -27.53 -9.42
N ARG A 477 1.66 -28.18 -9.05
CA ARG A 477 0.30 -27.65 -9.22
C ARG A 477 -0.50 -27.90 -7.95
N SER A 478 -1.29 -26.92 -7.56
CA SER A 478 -2.34 -27.01 -6.55
C SER A 478 -3.63 -26.51 -7.17
N ASP A 479 -4.70 -27.26 -6.97
CA ASP A 479 -6.07 -26.85 -7.27
C ASP A 479 -6.82 -26.81 -5.93
N ASP A 480 -7.31 -25.65 -5.58
CA ASP A 480 -7.94 -25.39 -4.29
C ASP A 480 -9.32 -24.82 -4.50
N ASP A 481 -10.25 -25.20 -3.61
CA ASP A 481 -11.56 -24.59 -3.50
C ASP A 481 -11.79 -24.10 -2.06
N ALA A 482 -12.55 -23.03 -1.92
CA ALA A 482 -12.82 -22.45 -0.60
C ALA A 482 -14.20 -21.79 -0.55
N LEU A 483 -14.95 -22.10 0.49
CA LEU A 483 -16.18 -21.40 0.87
C LEU A 483 -15.84 -20.40 1.97
N THR A 484 -16.06 -19.11 1.72
CA THR A 484 -15.88 -18.06 2.72
C THR A 484 -17.19 -17.34 2.97
N GLY A 485 -17.32 -16.77 4.18
CA GLY A 485 -18.54 -16.10 4.58
C GLY A 485 -18.32 -14.96 5.55
N ARG A 486 -19.35 -14.13 5.65
CA ARG A 486 -19.47 -13.14 6.72
C ARG A 486 -20.89 -13.02 7.19
N ILE A 487 -21.04 -12.69 8.47
CA ILE A 487 -22.29 -12.24 9.06
C ILE A 487 -22.00 -11.09 10.01
N ALA A 488 -22.81 -10.06 9.95
CA ALA A 488 -22.66 -8.92 10.84
C ALA A 488 -24.02 -8.34 11.20
N VAL A 489 -24.08 -7.76 12.39
CA VAL A 489 -25.24 -7.04 12.91
C VAL A 489 -24.80 -5.67 13.41
N MET A 490 -25.57 -4.64 13.12
CA MET A 490 -25.31 -3.25 13.53
C MET A 490 -26.62 -2.57 13.91
N TYR A 491 -26.59 -1.71 14.92
CA TYR A 491 -27.73 -0.91 15.31
C TYR A 491 -27.41 0.59 15.20
N LEU A 492 -28.26 1.33 14.52
CA LEU A 492 -28.07 2.76 14.19
C LEU A 492 -28.87 3.62 15.16
N PHE A 493 -28.18 4.30 16.09
CA PHE A 493 -28.82 5.25 16.98
C PHE A 493 -28.88 6.66 16.34
N ASP A 494 -29.95 7.41 16.59
CA ASP A 494 -30.14 8.78 16.04
C ASP A 494 -29.02 9.77 16.45
N VAL A 495 -28.36 9.51 17.56
CA VAL A 495 -27.21 10.31 18.03
C VAL A 495 -25.94 10.09 17.20
N GLY A 496 -26.01 9.27 16.14
CA GLY A 496 -24.87 8.94 15.27
C GLY A 496 -23.95 7.86 15.84
N LEU A 497 -24.42 7.07 16.80
CA LEU A 497 -23.67 5.93 17.35
C LEU A 497 -24.14 4.63 16.69
N SER A 498 -23.20 3.78 16.27
CA SER A 498 -23.48 2.54 15.56
C SER A 498 -22.62 1.39 16.09
N PRO A 499 -23.04 0.70 17.19
CA PRO A 499 -22.40 -0.53 17.64
C PRO A 499 -22.66 -1.67 16.66
N TYR A 500 -21.65 -2.54 16.48
CA TYR A 500 -21.76 -3.71 15.61
C TYR A 500 -21.00 -4.92 16.17
N ALA A 501 -21.40 -6.10 15.67
CA ALA A 501 -20.66 -7.33 15.83
C ALA A 501 -20.54 -8.02 14.48
N SER A 502 -19.41 -8.65 14.19
CA SER A 502 -19.19 -9.38 12.94
C SER A 502 -18.36 -10.64 13.14
N TYR A 503 -18.66 -11.63 12.29
CA TYR A 503 -17.86 -12.83 12.07
C TYR A 503 -17.51 -12.91 10.59
N THR A 504 -16.22 -13.12 10.27
CA THR A 504 -15.73 -13.16 8.88
C THR A 504 -14.65 -14.21 8.73
N THR A 505 -14.57 -14.82 7.52
CA THR A 505 -13.55 -15.81 7.17
C THR A 505 -12.75 -15.40 5.95
N SER A 506 -11.54 -15.95 5.82
CA SER A 506 -10.67 -15.76 4.66
C SER A 506 -9.89 -17.02 4.32
N PHE A 507 -9.36 -17.07 3.10
CA PHE A 507 -8.42 -18.08 2.67
C PHE A 507 -7.32 -17.47 1.81
N ASP A 508 -6.12 -18.09 1.82
CA ASP A 508 -5.01 -17.72 0.95
C ASP A 508 -4.24 -18.99 0.55
N PRO A 509 -4.20 -19.36 -0.75
CA PRO A 509 -3.53 -20.58 -1.22
C PRO A 509 -2.04 -20.59 -0.91
N VAL A 510 -1.53 -21.76 -0.58
CA VAL A 510 -0.12 -22.01 -0.29
C VAL A 510 0.48 -22.95 -1.32
N ILE A 511 1.51 -22.50 -2.03
CA ILE A 511 2.21 -23.29 -3.02
C ILE A 511 3.21 -24.19 -2.33
N GLY A 512 3.16 -25.50 -2.62
CA GLY A 512 4.10 -26.48 -2.10
C GLY A 512 3.43 -27.79 -1.72
N ALA A 513 4.22 -28.68 -1.16
CA ALA A 513 3.77 -29.99 -0.71
C ALA A 513 4.63 -30.46 0.48
N THR A 514 4.12 -31.44 1.22
CA THR A 514 4.90 -32.17 2.21
C THR A 514 6.08 -32.91 1.60
N ALA A 515 7.02 -33.37 2.41
CA ALA A 515 8.13 -34.21 1.97
C ALA A 515 7.64 -35.42 1.17
N ALA A 516 8.43 -35.89 0.17
CA ALA A 516 8.11 -37.08 -0.64
C ALA A 516 7.85 -38.31 0.25
N GLN A 517 8.59 -38.46 1.34
CA GLN A 517 8.42 -39.54 2.34
C GLN A 517 7.10 -39.45 3.10
N ARG A 518 6.38 -38.31 3.03
CA ARG A 518 5.02 -38.11 3.55
C ARG A 518 3.94 -38.17 2.46
N GLY A 519 4.32 -38.62 1.25
CA GLY A 519 3.42 -38.76 0.10
C GLY A 519 3.33 -37.52 -0.77
N ALA A 520 4.19 -36.50 -0.59
CA ALA A 520 4.21 -35.27 -1.39
C ALA A 520 2.82 -34.61 -1.52
N THR A 521 2.05 -34.62 -0.39
CA THR A 521 0.68 -34.09 -0.36
C THR A 521 0.73 -32.56 -0.57
N PRO A 522 0.01 -31.98 -1.54
CA PRO A 522 -0.10 -30.53 -1.72
C PRO A 522 -0.59 -29.85 -0.46
N PHE A 523 -0.11 -28.63 -0.21
CA PHE A 523 -0.60 -27.82 0.89
C PHE A 523 -2.02 -27.33 0.63
N LYS A 524 -2.82 -27.26 1.69
CA LYS A 524 -4.13 -26.62 1.69
C LYS A 524 -3.96 -25.09 1.80
N PRO A 525 -4.95 -24.30 1.41
CA PRO A 525 -4.94 -22.88 1.73
C PRO A 525 -4.79 -22.64 3.24
N THR A 526 -4.12 -21.56 3.63
CA THR A 526 -4.27 -21.02 4.98
C THR A 526 -5.67 -20.45 5.11
N GLU A 527 -6.27 -20.64 6.28
CA GLU A 527 -7.61 -20.15 6.59
C GLU A 527 -7.52 -19.11 7.70
N GLY A 528 -8.36 -18.11 7.63
CA GLY A 528 -8.47 -17.08 8.65
C GLY A 528 -9.91 -16.93 9.12
N GLU A 529 -10.09 -16.73 10.42
CA GLU A 529 -11.39 -16.40 11.00
C GLU A 529 -11.24 -15.25 11.98
N GLN A 530 -12.27 -14.39 12.04
CA GLN A 530 -12.28 -13.24 12.92
C GLN A 530 -13.64 -13.03 13.56
N TYR A 531 -13.60 -12.73 14.86
CA TYR A 531 -14.69 -12.13 15.63
C TYR A 531 -14.32 -10.67 15.92
N GLU A 532 -15.22 -9.74 15.62
CA GLU A 532 -15.01 -8.32 15.88
C GLU A 532 -16.27 -7.72 16.53
N LEU A 533 -16.05 -6.95 17.60
CA LEU A 533 -17.03 -6.06 18.21
C LEU A 533 -16.53 -4.64 18.07
N GLY A 534 -17.37 -3.76 17.58
CA GLY A 534 -16.96 -2.37 17.40
C GLY A 534 -18.10 -1.38 17.57
N VAL A 535 -17.72 -0.12 17.61
CA VAL A 535 -18.63 1.01 17.63
C VAL A 535 -18.10 2.10 16.71
N LYS A 536 -19.00 2.65 15.91
CA LYS A 536 -18.73 3.83 15.09
C LYS A 536 -19.52 5.00 15.63
N TYR A 537 -18.94 6.19 15.56
CA TYR A 537 -19.59 7.40 16.00
C TYR A 537 -19.37 8.54 15.01
N GLN A 538 -20.44 9.02 14.44
CA GLN A 538 -20.50 10.18 13.55
C GLN A 538 -21.60 11.11 14.05
N PRO A 539 -21.25 12.10 14.93
CA PRO A 539 -22.26 12.99 15.52
C PRO A 539 -22.94 13.82 14.43
N PRO A 540 -24.28 13.94 14.49
CA PRO A 540 -25.04 14.73 13.53
C PRO A 540 -24.55 16.18 13.43
N GLY A 541 -24.42 16.70 12.20
CA GLY A 541 -23.99 18.07 11.95
C GLY A 541 -22.52 18.37 12.23
N ARG A 542 -21.72 17.35 12.53
CA ARG A 542 -20.26 17.50 12.72
C ARG A 542 -19.48 16.68 11.70
N ASN A 543 -18.39 17.27 11.19
CA ASN A 543 -17.48 16.58 10.28
C ASN A 543 -16.43 15.81 11.09
N SER A 544 -16.87 14.68 11.68
CA SER A 544 -16.00 13.81 12.49
C SER A 544 -16.46 12.37 12.43
N PHE A 545 -15.51 11.43 12.51
CA PHE A 545 -15.75 10.00 12.50
C PHE A 545 -14.80 9.31 13.47
N VAL A 546 -15.37 8.58 14.41
CA VAL A 546 -14.61 7.83 15.43
C VAL A 546 -14.98 6.37 15.35
N THR A 547 -13.99 5.48 15.43
CA THR A 547 -14.18 4.04 15.48
C THR A 547 -13.40 3.46 16.65
N ALA A 548 -14.04 2.55 17.40
CA ALA A 548 -13.36 1.69 18.36
C ALA A 548 -13.75 0.23 18.05
N ALA A 549 -12.77 -0.67 18.08
CA ALA A 549 -12.99 -2.08 17.82
C ALA A 549 -12.12 -2.96 18.72
N VAL A 550 -12.66 -4.10 19.12
CA VAL A 550 -11.93 -5.21 19.72
C VAL A 550 -12.12 -6.44 18.84
N PHE A 551 -11.05 -7.22 18.65
CA PHE A 551 -11.12 -8.38 17.77
C PHE A 551 -10.26 -9.53 18.25
N GLU A 552 -10.63 -10.73 17.79
CA GLU A 552 -9.78 -11.92 17.81
C GLU A 552 -9.72 -12.48 16.38
N LEU A 553 -8.51 -12.68 15.88
CA LEU A 553 -8.21 -13.16 14.55
C LEU A 553 -7.29 -14.37 14.66
N THR A 554 -7.67 -15.50 14.07
CA THR A 554 -6.87 -16.74 14.04
C THR A 554 -6.57 -17.14 12.60
N GLN A 555 -5.33 -17.47 12.31
CA GLN A 555 -4.89 -18.08 11.05
C GLN A 555 -4.43 -19.52 11.31
N THR A 556 -4.98 -20.47 10.57
CA THR A 556 -4.66 -21.89 10.62
C THR A 556 -3.99 -22.37 9.33
N ASN A 557 -3.57 -23.64 9.28
CA ASN A 557 -2.86 -24.24 8.15
C ASN A 557 -1.55 -23.50 7.78
N VAL A 558 -0.93 -22.80 8.74
CA VAL A 558 0.34 -22.12 8.51
C VAL A 558 1.46 -23.16 8.38
N THR A 559 2.30 -23.00 7.36
CA THR A 559 3.43 -23.91 7.15
C THR A 559 4.47 -23.74 8.25
N THR A 560 4.91 -24.85 8.79
CA THR A 560 6.00 -24.94 9.78
C THR A 560 7.02 -25.99 9.36
N ARG A 561 8.20 -25.95 9.95
CA ARG A 561 9.24 -26.93 9.63
C ARG A 561 8.78 -28.33 10.00
N ASP A 562 9.02 -29.33 9.11
CA ASP A 562 8.76 -30.72 9.40
C ASP A 562 9.75 -31.22 10.49
N PRO A 563 9.27 -31.75 11.64
CA PRO A 563 10.16 -32.17 12.72
C PRO A 563 10.98 -33.42 12.39
N VAL A 564 10.59 -34.20 11.37
CA VAL A 564 11.28 -35.42 10.91
C VAL A 564 12.12 -35.13 9.68
N TYR A 565 11.53 -34.53 8.67
CA TYR A 565 12.18 -34.15 7.40
C TYR A 565 12.47 -32.65 7.39
N THR A 566 13.51 -32.25 8.14
CA THR A 566 13.80 -30.85 8.51
C THR A 566 14.10 -29.91 7.33
N SER A 567 14.30 -30.42 6.13
CA SER A 567 14.38 -29.61 4.89
C SER A 567 13.03 -29.32 4.24
N SER A 568 11.95 -29.89 4.77
CA SER A 568 10.58 -29.79 4.27
C SER A 568 9.67 -29.07 5.26
N GLN A 569 8.44 -28.80 4.84
CA GLN A 569 7.42 -28.14 5.65
C GLN A 569 6.17 -29.02 5.80
N ILE A 570 5.40 -28.75 6.84
CA ILE A 570 4.06 -29.30 7.08
C ILE A 570 3.13 -28.19 7.53
N GLN A 571 1.82 -28.37 7.41
CA GLN A 571 0.82 -27.37 7.78
C GLN A 571 0.21 -27.66 9.16
N THR A 572 0.94 -27.33 10.20
CA THR A 572 0.51 -27.50 11.60
C THR A 572 0.55 -26.19 12.38
N GLY A 573 0.93 -25.10 11.72
CA GLY A 573 1.07 -23.81 12.36
C GLY A 573 -0.26 -23.09 12.55
N GLU A 574 -0.32 -22.28 13.60
CA GLU A 574 -1.44 -21.39 13.91
C GLU A 574 -0.90 -20.11 14.53
N VAL A 575 -1.46 -18.99 14.10
CA VAL A 575 -1.17 -17.65 14.63
C VAL A 575 -2.48 -17.01 15.06
N ARG A 576 -2.52 -16.49 16.28
CA ARG A 576 -3.64 -15.75 16.83
C ARG A 576 -3.24 -14.31 17.11
N SER A 577 -4.09 -13.36 16.76
CA SER A 577 -3.93 -11.94 17.07
C SER A 577 -5.21 -11.42 17.73
N ARG A 578 -5.08 -10.84 18.91
CA ARG A 578 -6.14 -10.14 19.63
C ARG A 578 -5.76 -8.68 19.75
N GLY A 579 -6.74 -7.80 19.70
CA GLY A 579 -6.37 -6.40 19.78
C GLY A 579 -7.51 -5.45 20.07
N VAL A 580 -7.09 -4.22 20.36
CA VAL A 580 -7.95 -3.04 20.51
C VAL A 580 -7.46 -2.00 19.54
N GLU A 581 -8.36 -1.44 18.77
CA GLU A 581 -8.09 -0.34 17.82
C GLU A 581 -9.01 0.83 18.11
N LEU A 582 -8.42 2.02 18.16
CA LEU A 582 -9.13 3.29 18.27
C LEU A 582 -8.69 4.19 17.11
N GLU A 583 -9.64 4.86 16.49
CA GLU A 583 -9.40 5.79 15.39
C GLU A 583 -10.33 6.99 15.51
N ALA A 584 -9.80 8.18 15.29
CA ALA A 584 -10.59 9.39 15.20
C ALA A 584 -10.05 10.25 14.05
N VAL A 585 -10.96 10.65 13.16
CA VAL A 585 -10.72 11.63 12.11
C VAL A 585 -11.78 12.71 12.24
N ALA A 586 -11.37 13.96 12.42
CA ALA A 586 -12.30 15.02 12.75
C ALA A 586 -11.84 16.39 12.24
N SER A 587 -12.79 17.22 11.81
CA SER A 587 -12.63 18.68 11.76
C SER A 587 -13.21 19.25 13.05
N LEU A 588 -12.34 19.54 14.03
CA LEU A 588 -12.72 19.93 15.39
C LEU A 588 -13.28 21.35 15.47
N ALA A 589 -12.77 22.22 14.62
CA ALA A 589 -13.21 23.59 14.42
C ALA A 589 -12.91 23.99 12.98
N GLU A 590 -13.38 25.16 12.56
CA GLU A 590 -13.02 25.72 11.25
C GLU A 590 -11.49 25.82 11.13
N GLY A 591 -10.96 25.22 10.07
CA GLY A 591 -9.51 25.14 9.81
C GLY A 591 -8.72 24.15 10.67
N LEU A 592 -9.31 23.46 11.67
CA LEU A 592 -8.60 22.52 12.55
C LEU A 592 -9.01 21.07 12.25
N ASP A 593 -8.13 20.35 11.57
CA ASP A 593 -8.28 18.93 11.24
C ASP A 593 -7.39 18.04 12.10
N LEU A 594 -7.90 16.87 12.46
CA LEU A 594 -7.26 15.89 13.34
C LEU A 594 -7.34 14.49 12.71
N THR A 595 -6.24 13.72 12.81
CA THR A 595 -6.22 12.26 12.69
C THR A 595 -5.50 11.68 13.91
N ALA A 596 -6.15 10.76 14.63
CA ALA A 596 -5.57 10.09 15.77
C ALA A 596 -5.86 8.59 15.71
N SER A 597 -4.88 7.77 16.08
CA SER A 597 -5.05 6.32 16.16
C SER A 597 -4.25 5.73 17.31
N TYR A 598 -4.81 4.65 17.87
CA TYR A 598 -4.12 3.80 18.84
C TYR A 598 -4.44 2.34 18.54
N THR A 599 -3.43 1.49 18.67
CA THR A 599 -3.56 0.04 18.52
C THR A 599 -2.80 -0.66 19.63
N TYR A 600 -3.45 -1.63 20.24
CA TYR A 600 -2.84 -2.67 21.05
C TYR A 600 -3.02 -4.02 20.36
N LEU A 601 -1.93 -4.79 20.20
CA LEU A 601 -1.92 -6.13 19.63
C LEU A 601 -1.25 -7.13 20.57
N ASP A 602 -1.99 -8.18 20.91
CA ASP A 602 -1.49 -9.40 21.51
C ASP A 602 -1.49 -10.51 20.46
N ALA A 603 -0.37 -10.61 19.73
CA ALA A 603 -0.19 -11.58 18.66
C ALA A 603 0.75 -12.70 19.12
N GLU A 604 0.36 -13.96 18.89
CA GLU A 604 1.06 -15.15 19.36
C GLU A 604 1.07 -16.26 18.30
N ILE A 605 2.19 -16.93 18.13
CA ILE A 605 2.32 -18.19 17.39
C ILE A 605 1.85 -19.31 18.34
N THR A 606 0.59 -19.71 18.22
CA THR A 606 -0.04 -20.68 19.14
C THR A 606 0.33 -22.13 18.83
N LYS A 607 0.66 -22.43 17.55
CA LYS A 607 1.19 -23.74 17.13
C LYS A 607 2.36 -23.57 16.17
N SER A 608 3.46 -24.27 16.41
CA SER A 608 4.62 -24.30 15.50
C SER A 608 5.53 -25.47 15.84
N ASN A 609 6.12 -26.08 14.79
CA ASN A 609 7.19 -27.05 14.87
C ASN A 609 8.55 -26.46 14.44
N THR A 610 8.60 -25.19 14.07
CA THR A 610 9.83 -24.51 13.66
C THR A 610 10.74 -24.32 14.87
N LEU A 611 11.89 -24.96 14.89
CA LEU A 611 12.88 -24.83 15.96
C LEU A 611 13.62 -23.49 15.89
N ILE A 612 13.84 -22.89 17.02
CA ILE A 612 14.74 -21.72 17.16
C ILE A 612 16.17 -22.24 17.02
N THR A 613 16.92 -21.66 16.07
CA THR A 613 18.29 -22.07 15.77
C THR A 613 19.17 -22.14 17.03
N GLY A 614 19.87 -23.27 17.19
CA GLY A 614 20.76 -23.51 18.35
C GLY A 614 20.04 -23.91 19.64
N THR A 615 18.72 -24.19 19.58
CA THR A 615 17.92 -24.60 20.75
C THR A 615 17.03 -25.81 20.43
N THR A 616 16.41 -26.38 21.46
CA THR A 616 15.35 -27.41 21.34
C THR A 616 13.95 -26.80 21.42
N ARG A 617 13.84 -25.49 21.58
CA ARG A 617 12.57 -24.76 21.66
C ARG A 617 12.02 -24.47 20.26
N THR A 618 10.71 -24.52 20.12
CA THR A 618 10.03 -24.05 18.91
C THR A 618 9.65 -22.58 19.04
N THR A 619 9.21 -21.98 17.94
CA THR A 619 8.67 -20.61 17.94
C THR A 619 7.27 -20.50 18.56
N LYS A 620 6.66 -21.61 19.04
CA LYS A 620 5.39 -21.58 19.76
C LYS A 620 5.48 -20.71 21.02
N GLY A 621 4.49 -19.86 21.24
CA GLY A 621 4.43 -18.90 22.34
C GLY A 621 5.17 -17.59 22.04
N ASN A 622 5.89 -17.49 20.93
CA ASN A 622 6.56 -16.26 20.51
C ASN A 622 5.59 -15.32 19.82
N ARG A 623 5.93 -14.02 19.83
CA ARG A 623 5.27 -13.02 19.02
C ARG A 623 5.72 -13.15 17.57
N PRO A 624 4.81 -13.07 16.57
CA PRO A 624 5.22 -12.99 15.18
C PRO A 624 6.15 -11.81 14.92
N GLY A 625 7.12 -12.00 14.03
CA GLY A 625 8.08 -10.95 13.68
C GLY A 625 7.41 -9.74 13.05
N LEU A 626 8.01 -8.55 13.24
CA LEU A 626 7.54 -7.26 12.71
C LEU A 626 6.16 -6.81 13.24
N VAL A 627 5.79 -7.23 14.44
CA VAL A 627 4.51 -6.87 15.08
C VAL A 627 4.77 -6.09 16.37
N PRO A 628 4.62 -4.75 16.38
CA PRO A 628 4.68 -3.96 17.61
C PRO A 628 3.45 -4.23 18.47
N ALA A 629 3.61 -4.30 19.81
CA ALA A 629 2.48 -4.47 20.71
C ALA A 629 1.61 -3.22 20.80
N HIS A 630 2.20 -2.06 20.71
CA HIS A 630 1.53 -0.77 20.81
C HIS A 630 1.96 0.14 19.68
N THR A 631 1.00 0.81 19.06
CA THR A 631 1.24 1.96 18.18
C THR A 631 0.28 3.07 18.55
N ALA A 632 0.76 4.32 18.51
CA ALA A 632 -0.08 5.50 18.77
C ALA A 632 0.34 6.64 17.85
N ASN A 633 -0.61 7.22 17.15
CA ASN A 633 -0.33 8.27 16.19
C ASN A 633 -1.32 9.42 16.37
N LEU A 634 -0.82 10.64 16.19
CA LEU A 634 -1.61 11.85 16.19
C LEU A 634 -1.05 12.80 15.13
N TRP A 635 -1.91 13.32 14.28
CA TRP A 635 -1.61 14.39 13.34
C TRP A 635 -2.69 15.47 13.48
N MET A 636 -2.28 16.72 13.56
CA MET A 636 -3.16 17.89 13.57
C MET A 636 -2.71 18.89 12.52
N LYS A 637 -3.66 19.52 11.85
CA LYS A 637 -3.45 20.60 10.89
C LYS A 637 -4.37 21.76 11.23
N TYR A 638 -3.82 22.95 11.37
CA TYR A 638 -4.58 24.18 11.53
C TYR A 638 -4.34 25.12 10.36
N ARG A 639 -5.40 25.58 9.72
CA ARG A 639 -5.39 26.63 8.69
C ARG A 639 -6.03 27.88 9.28
N PHE A 640 -5.30 28.99 9.21
CA PHE A 640 -5.79 30.26 9.71
C PHE A 640 -6.93 30.81 8.85
N ASP A 641 -7.97 31.35 9.49
CA ASP A 641 -9.16 31.90 8.85
C ASP A 641 -8.81 33.00 7.86
N ARG A 642 -9.66 33.17 6.84
CA ARG A 642 -9.47 34.16 5.78
C ARG A 642 -9.48 35.59 6.30
N ASP A 643 -10.19 35.87 7.41
CA ASP A 643 -10.27 37.16 8.06
C ASP A 643 -9.12 37.44 9.04
N SER A 644 -8.24 36.46 9.23
CA SER A 644 -7.07 36.58 10.11
C SER A 644 -5.93 37.34 9.42
N LYS A 645 -5.08 38.00 10.19
CA LYS A 645 -3.81 38.58 9.70
C LYS A 645 -2.85 37.53 9.16
N LEU A 646 -3.07 36.27 9.49
CA LEU A 646 -2.31 35.08 9.04
C LEU A 646 -3.07 34.26 8.00
N ALA A 647 -4.06 34.88 7.33
CA ALA A 647 -4.84 34.23 6.28
C ALA A 647 -3.94 33.53 5.26
N GLY A 648 -4.29 32.28 4.91
CA GLY A 648 -3.50 31.42 4.02
C GLY A 648 -2.41 30.60 4.72
N LEU A 649 -2.01 30.95 5.96
CA LEU A 649 -1.04 30.13 6.72
C LEU A 649 -1.69 28.85 7.23
N GLY A 650 -1.00 27.72 7.05
CA GLY A 650 -1.35 26.43 7.63
C GLY A 650 -0.17 25.87 8.44
N LEU A 651 -0.45 25.36 9.62
CA LEU A 651 0.53 24.70 10.49
C LEU A 651 0.08 23.26 10.76
N GLY A 652 0.96 22.30 10.57
CA GLY A 652 0.71 20.89 10.86
C GLY A 652 1.77 20.30 11.78
N GLY A 653 1.36 19.37 12.62
CA GLY A 653 2.27 18.65 13.49
C GLY A 653 1.76 17.24 13.78
N GLY A 654 2.69 16.30 13.91
CA GLY A 654 2.38 14.90 14.17
C GLY A 654 3.34 14.24 15.12
N VAL A 655 2.85 13.21 15.80
CA VAL A 655 3.64 12.28 16.61
C VAL A 655 3.25 10.86 16.26
N ARG A 656 4.27 10.00 16.10
CA ARG A 656 4.11 8.57 15.85
C ARG A 656 4.93 7.79 16.87
N TYR A 657 4.27 6.95 17.65
CA TYR A 657 4.89 6.02 18.58
C TYR A 657 4.77 4.60 18.03
N ILE A 658 5.89 3.93 17.90
CA ILE A 658 5.98 2.53 17.50
C ILE A 658 6.61 1.79 18.69
N GLY A 659 5.89 0.85 19.26
CA GLY A 659 6.38 0.01 20.36
C GLY A 659 7.53 -0.89 19.92
N ASN A 660 8.18 -1.52 20.86
CA ASN A 660 9.21 -2.49 20.58
C ASN A 660 8.64 -3.67 19.76
N LEU A 661 9.46 -4.23 18.90
CA LEU A 661 9.10 -5.37 18.06
C LEU A 661 10.29 -6.31 17.88
N TYR A 662 9.98 -7.61 17.76
CA TYR A 662 10.96 -8.57 17.27
C TYR A 662 10.95 -8.55 15.73
N GLY A 663 12.13 -8.67 15.12
CA GLY A 663 12.22 -8.68 13.65
C GLY A 663 11.83 -10.01 13.02
N GLU A 664 11.83 -11.10 13.81
CA GLU A 664 11.62 -12.47 13.34
C GLU A 664 10.90 -13.33 14.42
N ASP A 665 10.33 -14.47 13.99
CA ASP A 665 9.49 -15.34 14.82
C ASP A 665 10.27 -16.06 15.96
N ALA A 666 11.59 -16.16 15.87
CA ALA A 666 12.43 -16.72 16.92
C ALA A 666 12.60 -15.78 18.13
N ASN A 667 12.22 -14.50 18.00
CA ASN A 667 12.30 -13.45 19.01
C ASN A 667 13.73 -13.22 19.56
N GLN A 668 14.72 -13.27 18.68
CA GLN A 668 16.14 -13.07 19.04
C GLN A 668 16.56 -11.60 18.91
N TYR A 669 15.98 -10.85 17.94
CA TYR A 669 16.34 -9.48 17.64
C TYR A 669 15.21 -8.52 17.99
N LEU A 670 15.33 -7.86 19.15
CA LEU A 670 14.35 -6.89 19.66
C LEU A 670 14.75 -5.48 19.26
N SER A 671 14.04 -4.87 18.29
CA SER A 671 14.16 -3.44 18.00
C SER A 671 13.43 -2.62 19.08
N PRO A 672 14.11 -1.64 19.71
CA PRO A 672 13.50 -0.79 20.73
C PRO A 672 12.37 0.08 20.19
N SER A 673 11.46 0.50 21.08
CA SER A 673 10.41 1.46 20.73
C SER A 673 10.98 2.81 20.30
N VAL A 674 10.24 3.51 19.44
CA VAL A 674 10.62 4.83 18.94
C VAL A 674 9.42 5.78 18.93
N THR A 675 9.68 7.06 19.25
CA THR A 675 8.75 8.16 19.03
C THR A 675 9.34 9.10 18.00
N LEU A 676 8.57 9.39 16.94
CA LEU A 676 8.93 10.26 15.84
C LEU A 676 7.98 11.45 15.81
N PHE A 677 8.49 12.61 15.41
CA PHE A 677 7.72 13.84 15.26
C PHE A 677 7.79 14.31 13.83
N ASP A 678 6.65 14.77 13.31
CA ASP A 678 6.51 15.32 11.97
C ASP A 678 5.96 16.74 12.05
N ALA A 679 6.28 17.61 11.09
CA ALA A 679 5.79 18.98 11.05
C ALA A 679 5.55 19.45 9.63
N SER A 680 4.60 20.35 9.43
CA SER A 680 4.36 21.03 8.16
C SER A 680 4.03 22.50 8.35
N VAL A 681 4.48 23.33 7.41
CA VAL A 681 4.08 24.72 7.27
C VAL A 681 3.64 24.91 5.82
N SER A 682 2.48 25.51 5.60
CA SER A 682 1.99 25.84 4.27
C SER A 682 1.48 27.27 4.20
N TYR A 683 1.54 27.89 3.03
CA TYR A 683 1.02 29.22 2.79
C TYR A 683 0.34 29.29 1.44
N ASP A 684 -0.96 29.60 1.44
CA ASP A 684 -1.77 29.76 0.24
C ASP A 684 -1.77 31.22 -0.19
N LEU A 685 -1.23 31.51 -1.39
CA LEU A 685 -1.13 32.84 -1.97
C LEU A 685 -1.86 32.86 -3.34
N GLY A 686 -3.14 33.14 -3.32
CA GLY A 686 -3.97 33.09 -4.53
C GLY A 686 -3.97 31.70 -5.16
N GLN A 687 -3.44 31.60 -6.35
CA GLN A 687 -3.32 30.32 -7.10
C GLN A 687 -2.08 29.50 -6.70
N TYR A 688 -1.17 30.08 -5.89
CA TYR A 688 0.03 29.39 -5.43
C TYR A 688 -0.15 28.83 -4.03
N ARG A 689 0.40 27.63 -3.82
CA ARG A 689 0.60 27.07 -2.49
C ARG A 689 2.06 26.74 -2.28
N LEU A 690 2.63 27.29 -1.22
CA LEU A 690 3.98 26.98 -0.77
C LEU A 690 3.89 26.08 0.45
N SER A 691 4.70 25.03 0.54
CA SER A 691 4.77 24.23 1.76
C SER A 691 6.15 23.67 2.04
N VAL A 692 6.43 23.47 3.32
CA VAL A 692 7.61 22.75 3.81
C VAL A 692 7.14 21.71 4.79
N ASN A 693 7.51 20.47 4.52
CA ASN A 693 7.15 19.30 5.33
C ASN A 693 8.42 18.64 5.85
N ALA A 694 8.43 18.28 7.13
CA ALA A 694 9.52 17.54 7.75
C ALA A 694 8.99 16.28 8.43
N SER A 695 9.49 15.12 8.05
CA SER A 695 9.27 13.87 8.75
C SER A 695 10.49 13.51 9.58
N ASN A 696 10.27 12.83 10.75
CA ASN A 696 11.29 12.60 11.75
C ASN A 696 12.07 13.90 12.09
N LEU A 697 11.34 14.95 12.48
CA LEU A 697 11.81 16.32 12.66
C LEU A 697 13.10 16.44 13.47
N PHE A 698 13.23 15.62 14.52
CA PHE A 698 14.39 15.64 15.43
C PHE A 698 15.52 14.71 15.01
N ASP A 699 15.43 14.12 13.81
CA ASP A 699 16.45 13.24 13.23
C ASP A 699 16.81 12.04 14.13
N LYS A 700 15.79 11.45 14.78
CA LYS A 700 15.96 10.30 15.66
C LYS A 700 16.53 9.12 14.86
N GLU A 701 17.70 8.64 15.26
CA GLU A 701 18.26 7.39 14.74
C GLU A 701 17.66 6.19 15.47
N TYR A 702 17.21 5.18 14.70
CA TYR A 702 16.64 3.95 15.25
C TYR A 702 16.74 2.82 14.23
N VAL A 703 16.78 1.58 14.73
CA VAL A 703 16.71 0.38 13.90
C VAL A 703 15.23 0.04 13.70
N SER A 704 14.74 0.10 12.44
CA SER A 704 13.35 -0.19 12.13
C SER A 704 13.01 -1.67 12.31
N SER A 705 13.92 -2.56 11.90
CA SER A 705 13.79 -3.99 12.11
C SER A 705 15.12 -4.72 11.95
N CYS A 706 15.21 -5.93 12.53
CA CYS A 706 16.25 -6.92 12.26
C CYS A 706 15.59 -8.27 12.02
N THR A 707 15.34 -8.62 10.77
CA THR A 707 14.67 -9.88 10.38
C THR A 707 15.62 -11.07 10.33
N GLY A 708 16.86 -10.90 10.80
CA GLY A 708 17.90 -11.91 10.90
C GLY A 708 19.27 -11.29 11.14
N THR A 709 20.28 -12.13 11.31
CA THR A 709 21.66 -11.73 11.67
C THR A 709 22.26 -10.68 10.72
N TYR A 710 21.86 -10.68 9.44
CA TYR A 710 22.40 -9.80 8.39
C TYR A 710 21.32 -8.98 7.68
N TYR A 711 20.13 -8.87 8.27
CA TYR A 711 18.98 -8.18 7.68
C TYR A 711 18.41 -7.16 8.65
N CYS A 712 19.26 -6.26 9.15
CA CYS A 712 18.86 -5.12 9.94
C CYS A 712 18.78 -3.87 9.06
N TYR A 713 17.80 -3.03 9.32
CA TYR A 713 17.55 -1.79 8.57
C TYR A 713 17.43 -0.61 9.53
N TRP A 714 18.10 0.48 9.19
CA TRP A 714 17.89 1.75 9.86
C TRP A 714 16.54 2.34 9.42
N GLY A 715 15.83 2.91 10.38
CA GLY A 715 14.63 3.68 10.08
C GLY A 715 14.94 4.97 9.32
N ASN A 716 13.90 5.56 8.74
CA ASN A 716 14.02 6.79 7.96
C ASN A 716 14.49 7.94 8.87
N GLY A 717 15.58 8.59 8.49
CA GLY A 717 16.08 9.82 9.10
C GLY A 717 15.19 11.01 8.74
N ARG A 718 15.58 12.18 9.26
CA ARG A 718 14.87 13.42 8.92
C ARG A 718 14.85 13.65 7.41
N THR A 719 13.63 13.84 6.88
CA THR A 719 13.42 14.23 5.49
C THR A 719 12.67 15.55 5.47
N VAL A 720 13.18 16.52 4.74
CA VAL A 720 12.55 17.84 4.55
C VAL A 720 12.23 17.99 3.06
N ILE A 721 10.99 18.35 2.75
CA ILE A 721 10.52 18.58 1.37
C ILE A 721 9.87 19.95 1.30
N GLY A 722 10.33 20.78 0.39
CA GLY A 722 9.70 22.02 -0.02
C GLY A 722 8.87 21.80 -1.29
N ASN A 723 7.66 22.35 -1.33
CA ASN A 723 6.76 22.27 -2.48
C ASN A 723 6.30 23.66 -2.91
N VAL A 724 6.15 23.83 -4.22
CA VAL A 724 5.47 24.98 -4.85
C VAL A 724 4.42 24.41 -5.79
N SER A 725 3.13 24.62 -5.49
CA SER A 725 2.02 24.23 -6.36
C SER A 725 1.41 25.48 -6.99
N TYR A 726 1.03 25.38 -8.26
CA TYR A 726 0.22 26.38 -8.97
C TYR A 726 -1.08 25.73 -9.44
N ARG A 727 -2.21 26.36 -9.10
CA ARG A 727 -3.56 25.84 -9.34
C ARG A 727 -4.40 26.88 -10.11
N TRP A 728 -5.19 26.43 -11.09
CA TRP A 728 -6.10 27.27 -11.88
C TRP A 728 -7.40 26.58 -12.24
#